data_8fe24fca3b0efb5927260d3125acda71
#
_entry.id   8fe24fca3b0efb5927260d3125acda71
#
_cell.length_a   1.000
_cell.length_b   1.000
_cell.length_c   1.000
_cell.angle_alpha   90.00
_cell.angle_beta   90.00
_cell.angle_gamma   90.00
#
_symmetry.space_group_name_H-M   'P 1'
#
loop_
_entity.id
_entity.type
_entity.pdbx_description
1 polymer ?
#
loop_
_entity_poly.entity_id
_entity_poly.type
_entity_poly.pdbx_seq_one_letter_code
_entity_poly.pdbx_strand_id
1 'polypeptide(L)'
;SRGLGDVYKRQVKKSVKRATVHIAGMGLYELFINGQRIGNQVLAPAPTDYRKTILYNTYDVTSLLQTENAIGVTLGNGRFYTMRQNYKPYKIPTFGYPKLRLNLIVEYADGSKETIATNTSWKLTTEGPIRSNNEYDGEEYDARKELGAWTQTGYDDKNWMPAQRVSIPSGTLRAQMMPGMKVTETLKPVSIKKLGNKYILDIGQNMAGWVRFRIKGQAGDSIRLRFAESLQDNGELYTRNFRDARSTDVYVVSGRETKDATWAPRFIYHGFRYVEVSGYPNAKAEDFVAEVVEDEMEHTGTFNCSDETLNKIIRNAFWGIRSNYKGMPVDCPQRNERQPWLGDRTMGCWGESMLFDNYAMYTKWTRDIREAQREDGCIPDVAPAYWNYYSDNVTWPAALPMACDMLFTNFGDKRPIEENYPAIKKWVSHIREYYMTEDFIITKDKYGDWCVPPESLELIHSKDPSRKTDGALIATAYYLKVLQLMHRFASLQGLKADAEEWEDLEHRMKDAFNARFLHIKEGTSPVPGHTLYPDSIFYGNNTVTANILPLAFGLVPKNYINEVAKNAVTSIITTNKGHISTGVIGVQWLLRELSRRGHANVAYLLATNKTYPSWGYMVEKGATTIWELSLIHISEPTRRSYI
;
A
#
# COMPACT_ATOMS: atom_id res chain seq x y z
N SER A 1 16.98 15.16 8.90
CA SER A 1 18.00 14.11 8.83
C SER A 1 18.80 14.30 7.56
N ARG A 2 20.08 14.45 7.69
CA ARG A 2 21.04 14.64 6.61
C ARG A 2 21.46 13.24 6.14
N GLY A 3 21.64 13.03 4.82
CA GLY A 3 22.17 11.78 4.28
C GLY A 3 23.54 11.47 4.91
N LEU A 4 23.72 10.24 5.38
CA LEU A 4 24.98 9.75 5.92
C LEU A 4 25.75 9.06 4.81
N GLY A 5 27.04 9.39 4.64
CA GLY A 5 27.95 8.68 3.74
C GLY A 5 29.03 7.96 4.54
N ASP A 6 29.20 6.67 4.30
CA ASP A 6 30.24 5.85 4.92
C ASP A 6 31.20 5.31 3.87
N VAL A 7 32.52 5.39 4.13
CA VAL A 7 33.57 4.87 3.26
C VAL A 7 34.52 3.94 4.01
N TYR A 8 34.82 2.80 3.42
CA TYR A 8 35.82 1.85 3.89
C TYR A 8 36.81 1.46 2.77
N LYS A 9 38.11 1.52 3.07
CA LYS A 9 39.19 1.19 2.11
C LYS A 9 39.86 -0.13 2.49
N ARG A 10 39.99 -1.08 1.56
CA ARG A 10 40.65 -2.35 1.82
C ARG A 10 41.37 -2.95 0.61
N GLN A 11 42.48 -3.63 0.89
CA GLN A 11 43.24 -4.38 -0.09
C GLN A 11 42.83 -5.85 -0.13
N VAL A 12 42.57 -6.39 -1.33
CA VAL A 12 42.35 -7.80 -1.61
C VAL A 12 43.61 -8.34 -2.28
N LYS A 13 44.34 -9.20 -1.57
CA LYS A 13 45.67 -9.68 -2.01
C LYS A 13 45.67 -11.06 -2.66
N LYS A 14 44.56 -11.80 -2.65
CA LYS A 14 44.42 -13.15 -3.18
C LYS A 14 43.42 -13.17 -4.34
N SER A 15 43.48 -14.21 -5.17
CA SER A 15 42.49 -14.43 -6.22
C SER A 15 41.09 -14.69 -5.62
N VAL A 16 40.12 -13.85 -5.95
CA VAL A 16 38.73 -13.96 -5.48
C VAL A 16 38.00 -15.00 -6.30
N LYS A 17 37.36 -15.97 -5.61
CA LYS A 17 36.45 -16.93 -6.22
C LYS A 17 35.00 -16.38 -6.24
N ARG A 18 34.58 -15.79 -5.14
CA ARG A 18 33.23 -15.20 -4.95
C ARG A 18 33.28 -14.09 -3.91
N ALA A 19 32.52 -13.05 -4.15
CA ALA A 19 32.30 -11.99 -3.16
C ALA A 19 30.84 -11.61 -3.07
N THR A 20 30.28 -11.61 -1.86
CA THR A 20 28.86 -11.36 -1.59
C THR A 20 28.72 -10.30 -0.51
N VAL A 21 27.93 -9.26 -0.79
CA VAL A 21 27.55 -8.25 0.20
C VAL A 21 26.16 -8.57 0.76
N HIS A 22 26.06 -8.57 2.08
CA HIS A 22 24.78 -8.56 2.81
C HIS A 22 24.64 -7.20 3.50
N ILE A 23 23.61 -6.45 3.17
CA ILE A 23 23.42 -5.08 3.66
C ILE A 23 22.01 -4.86 4.24
N ALA A 24 21.94 -4.37 5.47
CA ALA A 24 20.74 -3.89 6.13
C ALA A 24 20.86 -2.39 6.40
N GLY A 25 20.14 -1.59 5.64
CA GLY A 25 19.92 -0.19 5.95
C GLY A 25 18.65 -0.06 6.81
N MET A 26 18.82 0.31 8.07
CA MET A 26 17.69 0.65 8.93
C MET A 26 17.27 2.08 8.59
N GLY A 27 16.19 2.18 7.84
CA GLY A 27 15.82 3.24 6.93
C GLY A 27 15.97 2.75 5.51
N LEU A 28 16.58 3.56 4.68
CA LEU A 28 16.86 3.26 3.27
C LEU A 28 18.36 3.40 2.99
N TYR A 29 18.86 2.76 1.93
CA TYR A 29 20.26 2.88 1.55
C TYR A 29 20.45 2.87 0.02
N GLU A 30 21.59 3.44 -0.42
CA GLU A 30 22.24 3.16 -1.70
C GLU A 30 23.65 2.69 -1.44
N LEU A 31 24.04 1.57 -2.04
CA LEU A 31 25.38 0.96 -1.91
C LEU A 31 26.21 1.24 -3.16
N PHE A 32 27.49 1.57 -2.93
CA PHE A 32 28.49 1.78 -3.99
C PHE A 32 29.75 0.98 -3.68
N ILE A 33 30.37 0.43 -4.73
CA ILE A 33 31.69 -0.17 -4.67
C ILE A 33 32.51 0.40 -5.81
N ASN A 34 33.67 0.96 -5.51
CA ASN A 34 34.62 1.55 -6.47
C ASN A 34 33.94 2.56 -7.43
N GLY A 35 33.07 3.39 -6.92
CA GLY A 35 32.32 4.40 -7.67
C GLY A 35 31.08 3.89 -8.39
N GLN A 36 30.86 2.58 -8.42
CA GLN A 36 29.70 1.98 -9.10
C GLN A 36 28.55 1.71 -8.10
N ARG A 37 27.33 2.16 -8.41
CA ARG A 37 26.13 1.83 -7.65
C ARG A 37 25.79 0.35 -7.80
N ILE A 38 25.50 -0.32 -6.69
CA ILE A 38 25.22 -1.75 -6.64
C ILE A 38 23.71 -2.01 -6.66
N GLY A 39 23.30 -2.85 -7.61
CA GLY A 39 21.88 -3.17 -7.83
C GLY A 39 21.11 -2.02 -8.50
N ASN A 40 19.90 -2.32 -8.91
CA ASN A 40 18.97 -1.36 -9.55
C ASN A 40 17.74 -1.09 -8.69
N GLN A 41 17.69 -1.63 -7.48
CA GLN A 41 16.62 -1.36 -6.53
C GLN A 41 16.70 0.09 -6.04
N VAL A 42 15.53 0.67 -5.81
CA VAL A 42 15.37 1.97 -5.15
C VAL A 42 14.58 1.77 -3.85
N LEU A 43 14.69 2.70 -2.93
CA LEU A 43 13.98 2.67 -1.64
C LEU A 43 14.15 1.32 -0.89
N ALA A 44 15.33 0.73 -0.97
CA ALA A 44 15.67 -0.53 -0.31
C ALA A 44 16.17 -0.31 1.13
N PRO A 45 15.92 -1.29 2.04
CA PRO A 45 15.10 -2.47 1.90
C PRO A 45 13.59 -2.19 2.08
N ALA A 46 12.74 -3.18 1.85
CA ALA A 46 11.32 -3.07 2.14
C ALA A 46 11.06 -2.79 3.63
N PRO A 47 10.04 -1.97 3.96
CA PRO A 47 9.75 -1.58 5.34
C PRO A 47 9.14 -2.73 6.16
N THR A 48 9.46 -2.76 7.47
CA THR A 48 8.98 -3.73 8.45
C THR A 48 8.78 -3.05 9.80
N ASP A 49 8.23 -3.75 10.78
CA ASP A 49 8.44 -3.37 12.18
C ASP A 49 9.86 -3.77 12.59
N TYR A 50 10.74 -2.79 12.67
CA TYR A 50 12.17 -3.00 12.97
C TYR A 50 12.42 -3.62 14.36
N ARG A 51 11.43 -3.65 15.25
CA ARG A 51 11.49 -4.35 16.54
C ARG A 51 11.29 -5.85 16.40
N LYS A 52 10.74 -6.31 15.27
CA LYS A 52 10.42 -7.71 14.96
C LYS A 52 11.33 -8.27 13.88
N THR A 53 11.38 -7.60 12.75
CA THR A 53 12.16 -8.03 11.57
C THR A 53 12.94 -6.86 10.99
N ILE A 54 14.21 -7.09 10.69
CA ILE A 54 15.09 -6.19 9.95
C ILE A 54 15.49 -6.91 8.66
N LEU A 55 15.09 -6.39 7.51
CA LEU A 55 15.41 -6.99 6.23
C LEU A 55 16.82 -6.59 5.76
N TYR A 56 17.52 -7.53 5.14
CA TYR A 56 18.77 -7.27 4.43
C TYR A 56 18.69 -7.73 2.99
N ASN A 57 19.41 -7.03 2.10
CA ASN A 57 19.58 -7.41 0.71
C ASN A 57 20.94 -8.07 0.50
N THR A 58 21.04 -8.92 -0.53
CA THR A 58 22.24 -9.65 -0.87
C THR A 58 22.61 -9.38 -2.33
N TYR A 59 23.89 -9.04 -2.56
CA TYR A 59 24.42 -8.75 -3.90
C TYR A 59 25.68 -9.54 -4.17
N ASP A 60 25.78 -10.14 -5.36
CA ASP A 60 27.05 -10.66 -5.88
C ASP A 60 27.87 -9.48 -6.42
N VAL A 61 29.05 -9.30 -5.86
CA VAL A 61 29.98 -8.21 -6.21
C VAL A 61 31.33 -8.74 -6.65
N THR A 62 31.42 -10.02 -7.02
CA THR A 62 32.63 -10.72 -7.36
C THR A 62 33.46 -10.01 -8.43
N SER A 63 32.79 -9.58 -9.52
CA SER A 63 33.44 -8.91 -10.66
C SER A 63 33.82 -7.45 -10.39
N LEU A 64 33.40 -6.87 -9.27
CA LEU A 64 33.62 -5.47 -8.94
C LEU A 64 34.84 -5.25 -8.05
N LEU A 65 35.30 -6.31 -7.39
CA LEU A 65 36.44 -6.20 -6.50
C LEU A 65 37.76 -6.05 -7.28
N GLN A 66 38.59 -5.13 -6.79
CA GLN A 66 39.92 -4.80 -7.28
C GLN A 66 40.94 -5.06 -6.17
N THR A 67 42.22 -4.81 -6.44
CA THR A 67 43.27 -4.89 -5.42
C THR A 67 43.00 -3.91 -4.27
N GLU A 68 42.61 -2.68 -4.59
CA GLU A 68 42.15 -1.69 -3.61
C GLU A 68 40.66 -1.38 -3.84
N ASN A 69 39.89 -1.34 -2.79
CA ASN A 69 38.44 -1.17 -2.88
C ASN A 69 37.95 -0.07 -1.94
N ALA A 70 36.95 0.67 -2.40
CA ALA A 70 36.17 1.60 -1.60
C ALA A 70 34.72 1.14 -1.57
N ILE A 71 34.14 1.06 -0.39
CA ILE A 71 32.71 0.77 -0.18
C ILE A 71 32.08 2.03 0.37
N GLY A 72 31.08 2.57 -0.33
CA GLY A 72 30.33 3.75 0.08
C GLY A 72 28.85 3.44 0.25
N VAL A 73 28.19 4.00 1.27
CA VAL A 73 26.77 3.85 1.50
C VAL A 73 26.14 5.20 1.82
N THR A 74 25.09 5.55 1.09
CA THR A 74 24.22 6.67 1.44
C THR A 74 23.01 6.15 2.18
N LEU A 75 22.64 6.74 3.32
CA LEU A 75 21.46 6.36 4.11
C LEU A 75 20.35 7.39 3.98
N GLY A 76 19.13 6.89 3.80
CA GLY A 76 17.89 7.66 3.80
C GLY A 76 16.99 7.29 4.98
N ASN A 77 16.01 8.13 5.26
CA ASN A 77 15.15 8.00 6.43
C ASN A 77 14.17 6.85 6.37
N GLY A 78 13.45 6.69 5.27
CA GLY A 78 12.36 5.73 5.13
C GLY A 78 11.40 5.75 6.31
N ARG A 79 10.90 4.58 6.68
CA ARG A 79 10.03 4.38 7.85
C ARG A 79 10.79 4.29 9.19
N PHE A 80 12.11 4.29 9.16
CA PHE A 80 12.91 4.22 10.38
C PHE A 80 12.99 5.57 11.11
N TYR A 81 13.06 6.67 10.35
CA TYR A 81 13.06 8.03 10.90
C TYR A 81 11.97 8.88 10.24
N THR A 82 10.81 8.95 10.87
CA THR A 82 9.60 9.59 10.33
C THR A 82 9.35 10.99 10.89
N MET A 83 10.26 11.53 11.72
CA MET A 83 10.09 12.83 12.36
C MET A 83 9.99 13.95 11.34
N ARG A 84 8.99 14.79 11.53
CA ARG A 84 8.73 16.02 10.78
C ARG A 84 8.59 17.17 11.76
N GLN A 85 8.91 18.37 11.32
CA GLN A 85 8.89 19.56 12.17
C GLN A 85 7.52 19.84 12.82
N ASN A 86 6.43 19.62 12.08
CA ASN A 86 5.05 19.87 12.52
C ASN A 86 4.19 18.60 12.65
N TYR A 87 4.81 17.42 12.70
CA TYR A 87 4.09 16.17 12.73
C TYR A 87 3.67 15.78 14.14
N LYS A 88 2.49 15.15 14.26
CA LYS A 88 2.01 14.61 15.55
C LYS A 88 2.74 13.29 15.84
N PRO A 89 3.78 13.28 16.68
CA PRO A 89 4.71 12.14 16.81
C PRO A 89 4.07 10.87 17.40
N TYR A 90 2.89 10.96 17.98
CA TYR A 90 2.22 9.81 18.58
C TYR A 90 1.60 8.85 17.55
N LYS A 91 1.49 9.23 16.28
CA LYS A 91 0.90 8.38 15.24
C LYS A 91 1.89 7.40 14.62
N ILE A 92 3.14 7.81 14.41
CA ILE A 92 4.14 6.98 13.77
C ILE A 92 5.36 6.86 14.68
N PRO A 93 5.75 5.63 15.09
CA PRO A 93 6.96 5.45 15.87
C PRO A 93 8.19 5.84 15.05
N THR A 94 9.14 6.48 15.69
CA THR A 94 10.49 6.66 15.14
C THR A 94 11.46 5.77 15.91
N PHE A 95 12.39 5.16 15.18
CA PHE A 95 13.40 4.26 15.75
C PHE A 95 14.77 4.94 15.90
N GLY A 96 14.79 6.26 15.71
CA GLY A 96 15.98 7.09 15.72
C GLY A 96 16.57 7.32 14.33
N TYR A 97 17.82 7.82 14.27
CA TYR A 97 18.47 8.08 12.99
C TYR A 97 18.80 6.79 12.23
N PRO A 98 18.81 6.82 10.88
CA PRO A 98 19.19 5.68 10.05
C PRO A 98 20.51 5.04 10.49
N LYS A 99 20.59 3.72 10.37
CA LYS A 99 21.74 2.91 10.78
C LYS A 99 22.12 1.93 9.68
N LEU A 100 23.36 1.48 9.71
CA LEU A 100 23.91 0.55 8.72
C LEU A 100 24.49 -0.69 9.40
N ARG A 101 24.19 -1.86 8.83
CA ARG A 101 24.97 -3.08 9.01
C ARG A 101 25.26 -3.68 7.64
N LEU A 102 26.57 -3.90 7.36
CA LEU A 102 27.02 -4.49 6.12
C LEU A 102 28.08 -5.55 6.43
N ASN A 103 27.96 -6.70 5.75
CA ASN A 103 29.01 -7.72 5.71
C ASN A 103 29.34 -8.00 4.25
N LEU A 104 30.60 -7.84 3.86
CA LEU A 104 31.18 -8.35 2.61
C LEU A 104 31.90 -9.65 2.92
N ILE A 105 31.44 -10.75 2.37
CA ILE A 105 32.08 -12.07 2.48
C ILE A 105 32.84 -12.33 1.21
N VAL A 106 34.14 -12.50 1.32
CA VAL A 106 35.04 -12.82 0.20
C VAL A 106 35.54 -14.26 0.35
N GLU A 107 35.26 -15.09 -0.63
CA GLU A 107 35.78 -16.45 -0.77
C GLU A 107 36.92 -16.44 -1.78
N TYR A 108 38.07 -16.92 -1.38
CA TYR A 108 39.25 -16.97 -2.22
C TYR A 108 39.41 -18.32 -2.95
N ALA A 109 40.21 -18.34 -4.02
CA ALA A 109 40.44 -19.55 -4.81
C ALA A 109 41.14 -20.67 -4.02
N ASP A 110 41.86 -20.32 -2.95
CA ASP A 110 42.48 -21.27 -2.02
C ASP A 110 41.51 -21.87 -0.98
N GLY A 111 40.21 -21.53 -1.07
CA GLY A 111 39.18 -22.00 -0.14
C GLY A 111 39.09 -21.18 1.15
N SER A 112 39.98 -20.24 1.40
CA SER A 112 39.91 -19.36 2.55
C SER A 112 38.78 -18.32 2.39
N LYS A 113 38.25 -17.85 3.51
CA LYS A 113 37.17 -16.83 3.54
C LYS A 113 37.59 -15.66 4.42
N GLU A 114 37.18 -14.49 4.02
CA GLU A 114 37.30 -13.26 4.80
C GLU A 114 35.94 -12.56 4.91
N THR A 115 35.64 -12.03 6.09
CA THR A 115 34.44 -11.19 6.31
C THR A 115 34.86 -9.78 6.68
N ILE A 116 34.45 -8.83 5.87
CA ILE A 116 34.62 -7.40 6.09
C ILE A 116 33.27 -6.87 6.56
N ALA A 117 33.20 -6.42 7.83
CA ALA A 117 31.97 -5.93 8.44
C ALA A 117 32.07 -4.44 8.78
N THR A 118 30.93 -3.76 8.82
CA THR A 118 30.85 -2.42 9.40
C THR A 118 31.33 -2.41 10.84
N ASN A 119 32.20 -1.47 11.17
CA ASN A 119 32.78 -1.30 12.50
C ASN A 119 33.22 0.16 12.70
N THR A 120 33.89 0.46 13.81
CA THR A 120 34.33 1.81 14.18
C THR A 120 35.48 2.37 13.32
N SER A 121 36.09 1.57 12.42
CA SER A 121 37.08 2.06 11.45
C SER A 121 36.44 2.70 10.23
N TRP A 122 35.13 2.51 10.03
CA TRP A 122 34.39 3.22 9.00
C TRP A 122 34.24 4.71 9.38
N LYS A 123 34.07 5.54 8.38
CA LYS A 123 33.89 6.98 8.55
C LYS A 123 32.58 7.44 7.96
N LEU A 124 31.97 8.45 8.56
CA LEU A 124 30.70 9.01 8.13
C LEU A 124 30.74 10.54 8.10
N THR A 125 29.89 11.11 7.25
CA THR A 125 29.61 12.54 7.24
C THR A 125 28.13 12.82 7.12
N THR A 126 27.68 13.92 7.71
CA THR A 126 26.33 14.48 7.56
C THR A 126 26.30 15.72 6.66
N GLU A 127 27.44 16.08 6.08
CA GLU A 127 27.59 17.31 5.27
C GLU A 127 27.41 17.07 3.77
N GLY A 128 26.84 15.92 3.39
CA GLY A 128 26.50 15.59 2.01
C GLY A 128 25.36 16.42 1.43
N PRO A 129 25.03 16.21 0.15
CA PRO A 129 24.07 17.04 -0.59
C PRO A 129 22.61 16.84 -0.19
N ILE A 130 22.22 15.66 0.32
CA ILE A 130 20.84 15.43 0.77
C ILE A 130 20.65 16.12 2.11
N ARG A 131 19.88 17.22 2.13
CA ARG A 131 19.67 18.06 3.32
C ARG A 131 18.46 17.62 4.13
N SER A 132 17.43 17.12 3.46
CA SER A 132 16.30 16.44 4.09
C SER A 132 15.71 15.40 3.15
N ASN A 133 15.11 14.37 3.71
CA ASN A 133 14.26 13.44 2.99
C ASN A 133 13.18 12.92 3.94
N ASN A 134 11.93 12.98 3.51
CA ASN A 134 10.77 12.49 4.24
C ASN A 134 9.73 12.03 3.22
N GLU A 135 9.18 10.84 3.41
CA GLU A 135 8.28 10.25 2.42
C GLU A 135 7.03 11.10 2.12
N TYR A 136 6.59 11.96 3.05
CA TYR A 136 5.45 12.83 2.87
C TYR A 136 5.82 14.20 2.30
N ASP A 137 7.01 14.70 2.67
CA ASP A 137 7.40 16.07 2.36
C ASP A 137 8.24 16.17 1.09
N GLY A 138 8.99 15.13 0.75
CA GLY A 138 9.91 15.12 -0.38
C GLY A 138 11.38 15.15 0.03
N GLU A 139 12.26 15.43 -0.93
CA GLU A 139 13.71 15.48 -0.76
C GLU A 139 14.26 16.87 -1.09
N GLU A 140 15.15 17.37 -0.24
CA GLU A 140 15.91 18.60 -0.48
C GLU A 140 17.37 18.24 -0.74
N TYR A 141 17.88 18.62 -1.92
CA TYR A 141 19.23 18.34 -2.39
C TYR A 141 19.98 19.63 -2.71
N ASP A 142 21.13 19.83 -2.08
CA ASP A 142 22.03 20.96 -2.35
C ASP A 142 23.28 20.45 -3.08
N ALA A 143 23.32 20.60 -4.40
CA ALA A 143 24.42 20.14 -5.22
C ALA A 143 25.75 20.86 -4.93
N ARG A 144 25.73 22.02 -4.28
CA ARG A 144 26.95 22.70 -3.82
C ARG A 144 27.71 21.90 -2.76
N LYS A 145 27.02 20.97 -2.08
CA LYS A 145 27.54 20.09 -1.03
C LYS A 145 27.87 18.69 -1.52
N GLU A 146 27.92 18.47 -2.82
CA GLU A 146 28.38 17.20 -3.38
C GLU A 146 29.81 16.87 -2.93
N LEU A 147 30.02 15.62 -2.55
CA LEU A 147 31.27 15.14 -1.96
C LEU A 147 32.28 14.64 -3.00
N GLY A 148 31.98 14.85 -4.29
CA GLY A 148 32.85 14.42 -5.39
C GLY A 148 32.95 12.89 -5.47
N ALA A 149 34.18 12.36 -5.69
CA ALA A 149 34.42 10.94 -5.90
C ALA A 149 34.51 10.14 -4.59
N TRP A 150 33.68 10.42 -3.60
CA TRP A 150 33.78 9.85 -2.26
C TRP A 150 33.60 8.31 -2.19
N THR A 151 33.03 7.71 -3.23
CA THR A 151 32.84 6.25 -3.33
C THR A 151 33.99 5.55 -4.05
N GLN A 152 35.05 6.28 -4.41
CA GLN A 152 36.25 5.75 -5.10
C GLN A 152 37.45 5.64 -4.17
N THR A 153 38.37 4.77 -4.52
CA THR A 153 39.67 4.69 -3.84
C THR A 153 40.45 6.01 -3.96
N GLY A 154 41.29 6.32 -2.97
CA GLY A 154 42.07 7.55 -2.95
C GLY A 154 41.32 8.81 -2.45
N TYR A 155 40.04 8.74 -2.18
CA TYR A 155 39.29 9.89 -1.61
C TYR A 155 39.84 10.31 -0.24
N ASP A 156 40.00 11.62 -0.01
CA ASP A 156 40.46 12.17 1.27
C ASP A 156 39.29 12.35 2.23
N ASP A 157 39.11 11.40 3.15
CA ASP A 157 38.06 11.33 4.15
C ASP A 157 38.53 11.76 5.55
N LYS A 158 39.68 12.45 5.66
CA LYS A 158 40.24 12.79 6.98
C LYS A 158 39.37 13.67 7.85
N ASN A 159 38.48 14.48 7.23
CA ASN A 159 37.54 15.35 7.93
C ASN A 159 36.22 14.65 8.28
N TRP A 160 36.04 13.38 7.93
CA TRP A 160 34.87 12.61 8.28
C TRP A 160 34.98 12.06 9.70
N MET A 161 33.85 11.94 10.38
CA MET A 161 33.79 11.39 11.73
C MET A 161 33.93 9.85 11.69
N PRO A 162 34.58 9.24 12.73
CA PRO A 162 34.55 7.78 12.84
C PRO A 162 33.11 7.29 13.10
N ALA A 163 32.76 6.15 12.53
CA ALA A 163 31.50 5.49 12.80
C ALA A 163 31.43 5.03 14.26
N GLN A 164 30.23 5.01 14.80
CA GLN A 164 29.98 4.63 16.19
C GLN A 164 29.13 3.36 16.26
N ARG A 165 29.41 2.52 17.26
CA ARG A 165 28.49 1.45 17.62
C ARG A 165 27.26 2.07 18.27
N VAL A 166 26.08 1.69 17.76
CA VAL A 166 24.80 2.20 18.23
C VAL A 166 23.89 1.03 18.57
N SER A 167 22.97 1.26 19.50
CA SER A 167 21.90 0.31 19.77
C SER A 167 20.97 0.21 18.56
N ILE A 168 20.45 -0.98 18.33
CA ILE A 168 19.48 -1.26 17.27
C ILE A 168 18.17 -1.76 17.91
N PRO A 169 17.03 -1.66 17.20
CA PRO A 169 15.82 -2.38 17.59
C PRO A 169 16.07 -3.89 17.69
N SER A 170 15.23 -4.59 18.45
CA SER A 170 15.37 -6.01 18.76
C SER A 170 15.06 -6.96 17.60
N GLY A 171 14.74 -6.44 16.42
CA GLY A 171 14.32 -7.23 15.26
C GLY A 171 15.36 -8.25 14.78
N THR A 172 14.87 -9.40 14.34
CA THR A 172 15.70 -10.45 13.74
C THR A 172 16.08 -10.07 12.32
N LEU A 173 17.36 -10.24 11.96
CA LEU A 173 17.84 -10.07 10.59
C LEU A 173 17.29 -11.19 9.69
N ARG A 174 16.61 -10.83 8.61
CA ARG A 174 16.08 -11.75 7.60
C ARG A 174 16.41 -11.28 6.20
N ALA A 175 16.65 -12.23 5.28
CA ALA A 175 16.79 -11.90 3.87
C ALA A 175 15.46 -11.35 3.32
N GLN A 176 15.53 -10.28 2.52
CA GLN A 176 14.38 -9.84 1.74
C GLN A 176 14.16 -10.82 0.59
N MET A 177 13.06 -11.57 0.67
CA MET A 177 12.71 -12.58 -0.34
C MET A 177 11.74 -12.04 -1.41
N MET A 178 11.05 -10.94 -1.12
CA MET A 178 10.21 -10.28 -2.11
C MET A 178 11.04 -9.41 -3.07
N PRO A 179 10.58 -9.19 -4.30
CA PRO A 179 11.19 -8.23 -5.21
C PRO A 179 11.32 -6.85 -4.58
N GLY A 180 12.40 -6.14 -4.90
CA GLY A 180 12.60 -4.77 -4.45
C GLY A 180 11.85 -3.76 -5.34
N MET A 181 11.67 -2.56 -4.82
CA MET A 181 11.17 -1.45 -5.61
C MET A 181 12.19 -1.07 -6.70
N LYS A 182 11.67 -0.74 -7.88
CA LYS A 182 12.46 -0.26 -9.02
C LYS A 182 11.74 0.86 -9.76
N VAL A 183 12.47 1.57 -10.59
CA VAL A 183 11.89 2.33 -11.69
C VAL A 183 11.53 1.32 -12.79
N THR A 184 10.24 1.08 -13.00
CA THR A 184 9.75 0.05 -13.92
C THR A 184 9.31 0.63 -15.26
N GLU A 185 8.95 1.92 -15.29
CA GLU A 185 8.43 2.60 -16.48
C GLU A 185 8.77 4.09 -16.42
N THR A 186 8.87 4.71 -17.59
CA THR A 186 9.07 6.16 -17.71
C THR A 186 7.98 6.78 -18.56
N LEU A 187 7.44 7.92 -18.12
CA LEU A 187 6.40 8.67 -18.82
C LEU A 187 6.88 10.09 -19.13
N LYS A 188 6.70 10.51 -20.38
CA LYS A 188 6.94 11.90 -20.78
C LYS A 188 5.70 12.74 -20.48
N PRO A 189 5.85 14.01 -20.05
CA PRO A 189 4.71 14.91 -19.93
C PRO A 189 3.97 15.04 -21.25
N VAL A 190 2.64 14.92 -21.21
CA VAL A 190 1.78 15.10 -22.40
C VAL A 190 1.55 16.58 -22.69
N SER A 191 1.73 17.45 -21.70
CA SER A 191 1.67 18.88 -21.88
C SER A 191 2.49 19.64 -20.83
N ILE A 192 2.86 20.87 -21.18
CA ILE A 192 3.42 21.86 -20.26
C ILE A 192 2.71 23.20 -20.47
N LYS A 193 2.30 23.84 -19.40
CA LYS A 193 1.63 25.14 -19.43
C LYS A 193 2.34 26.12 -18.51
N LYS A 194 2.68 27.29 -19.03
CA LYS A 194 3.21 28.38 -18.19
C LYS A 194 2.07 29.03 -17.41
N LEU A 195 2.25 29.17 -16.10
CA LEU A 195 1.30 29.81 -15.19
C LEU A 195 2.06 30.85 -14.32
N GLY A 196 2.02 32.12 -14.70
CA GLY A 196 2.81 33.15 -14.06
C GLY A 196 4.32 32.92 -14.21
N ASN A 197 5.02 32.78 -13.09
CA ASN A 197 6.47 32.49 -13.03
C ASN A 197 6.80 30.99 -12.87
N LYS A 198 5.81 30.11 -12.99
CA LYS A 198 5.94 28.67 -12.84
C LYS A 198 5.37 27.94 -14.04
N TYR A 199 5.59 26.64 -14.09
CA TYR A 199 5.07 25.74 -15.13
C TYR A 199 4.28 24.60 -14.50
N ILE A 200 3.21 24.17 -15.17
CA ILE A 200 2.43 23.00 -14.81
C ILE A 200 2.63 21.94 -15.88
N LEU A 201 3.14 20.79 -15.48
CA LEU A 201 3.25 19.59 -16.31
C LEU A 201 2.03 18.70 -16.08
N ASP A 202 1.43 18.16 -17.14
CA ASP A 202 0.52 17.03 -17.07
C ASP A 202 1.27 15.79 -17.57
N ILE A 203 1.41 14.78 -16.72
CA ILE A 203 2.03 13.51 -17.08
C ILE A 203 1.06 12.62 -17.90
N GLY A 204 -0.26 12.94 -17.86
CA GLY A 204 -1.29 12.16 -18.53
C GLY A 204 -1.77 10.93 -17.78
N GLN A 205 -1.04 10.52 -16.73
CA GLN A 205 -1.34 9.35 -15.90
C GLN A 205 -1.10 9.68 -14.42
N ASN A 206 -2.08 9.39 -13.56
CA ASN A 206 -1.87 9.39 -12.12
C ASN A 206 -1.04 8.17 -11.72
N MET A 207 0.08 8.38 -11.03
CA MET A 207 1.09 7.37 -10.79
C MET A 207 1.81 7.58 -9.44
N ALA A 208 2.57 6.59 -9.00
CA ALA A 208 3.50 6.76 -7.90
C ALA A 208 4.95 6.67 -8.36
N GLY A 209 5.77 7.61 -7.91
CA GLY A 209 7.18 7.71 -8.30
C GLY A 209 7.73 9.12 -8.09
N TRP A 210 8.55 9.56 -8.99
CA TRP A 210 9.16 10.90 -8.99
C TRP A 210 9.40 11.42 -10.41
N VAL A 211 9.91 12.64 -10.51
CA VAL A 211 10.32 13.23 -11.79
C VAL A 211 11.82 13.38 -11.84
N ARG A 212 12.44 12.82 -12.89
CA ARG A 212 13.80 13.13 -13.31
C ARG A 212 13.75 14.34 -14.21
N PHE A 213 14.62 15.31 -13.98
CA PHE A 213 14.70 16.49 -14.84
C PHE A 213 16.14 16.84 -15.20
N ARG A 214 16.33 17.50 -16.36
CA ARG A 214 17.59 18.10 -16.76
C ARG A 214 17.86 19.31 -15.90
N ILE A 215 19.06 19.44 -15.35
CA ILE A 215 19.40 20.56 -14.49
C ILE A 215 19.69 21.80 -15.36
N LYS A 216 19.02 22.90 -15.07
CA LYS A 216 19.21 24.21 -15.70
C LYS A 216 19.11 25.29 -14.66
N GLY A 217 20.06 26.26 -14.68
CA GLY A 217 20.09 27.36 -13.74
C GLY A 217 21.50 27.82 -13.45
N GLN A 218 21.63 28.83 -12.61
CA GLN A 218 22.91 29.37 -12.13
C GLN A 218 23.20 28.84 -10.72
N ALA A 219 24.46 28.91 -10.30
CA ALA A 219 24.85 28.52 -8.95
C ALA A 219 23.99 29.22 -7.89
N GLY A 220 23.36 28.43 -7.01
CA GLY A 220 22.48 28.92 -5.96
C GLY A 220 20.99 28.99 -6.34
N ASP A 221 20.64 28.85 -7.62
CA ASP A 221 19.24 28.75 -8.02
C ASP A 221 18.59 27.51 -7.37
N SER A 222 17.33 27.68 -6.96
CA SER A 222 16.54 26.62 -6.32
C SER A 222 15.40 26.18 -7.25
N ILE A 223 15.53 24.99 -7.81
CA ILE A 223 14.51 24.34 -8.62
C ILE A 223 13.58 23.58 -7.70
N ARG A 224 12.26 23.82 -7.80
CA ARG A 224 11.24 23.17 -6.99
C ARG A 224 10.24 22.44 -7.86
N LEU A 225 9.97 21.18 -7.51
CA LEU A 225 8.92 20.36 -8.09
C LEU A 225 7.90 20.07 -7.00
N ARG A 226 6.66 20.52 -7.17
CA ARG A 226 5.54 20.22 -6.29
C ARG A 226 4.53 19.37 -7.03
N PHE A 227 3.95 18.40 -6.35
CA PHE A 227 3.19 17.32 -6.95
C PHE A 227 1.71 17.37 -6.54
N ALA A 228 0.80 16.98 -7.46
CA ALA A 228 -0.62 16.83 -7.17
C ALA A 228 -1.28 15.83 -8.13
N GLU A 229 -2.43 15.28 -7.72
CA GLU A 229 -3.24 14.36 -8.55
C GLU A 229 -4.23 15.10 -9.46
N SER A 230 -4.59 16.33 -9.10
CA SER A 230 -5.58 17.14 -9.82
C SER A 230 -5.23 18.63 -9.80
N LEU A 231 -5.95 19.38 -10.64
CA LEU A 231 -5.83 20.84 -10.73
C LEU A 231 -7.11 21.51 -10.21
N GLN A 232 -6.97 22.75 -9.78
CA GLN A 232 -8.07 23.68 -9.54
C GLN A 232 -8.53 24.30 -10.88
N ASP A 233 -9.69 24.96 -10.89
CA ASP A 233 -10.25 25.63 -12.08
C ASP A 233 -9.31 26.69 -12.67
N ASN A 234 -8.52 27.35 -11.83
CA ASN A 234 -7.52 28.33 -12.26
C ASN A 234 -6.23 27.70 -12.84
N GLY A 235 -6.15 26.37 -12.88
CA GLY A 235 -5.00 25.61 -13.37
C GLY A 235 -3.88 25.39 -12.34
N GLU A 236 -4.04 25.86 -11.11
CA GLU A 236 -3.11 25.57 -10.02
C GLU A 236 -3.29 24.16 -9.48
N LEU A 237 -2.28 23.65 -8.77
CA LEU A 237 -2.37 22.35 -8.13
C LEU A 237 -3.47 22.32 -7.06
N TYR A 238 -4.26 21.25 -7.04
CA TYR A 238 -5.15 20.93 -5.93
C TYR A 238 -4.44 20.00 -4.96
N THR A 239 -4.20 20.44 -3.73
CA THR A 239 -3.41 19.70 -2.71
C THR A 239 -4.13 19.51 -1.37
N ARG A 240 -5.41 19.90 -1.25
CA ARG A 240 -6.17 19.73 0.01
C ARG A 240 -6.30 18.25 0.42
N ASN A 241 -6.41 17.35 -0.57
CA ASN A 241 -6.46 15.92 -0.35
C ASN A 241 -5.14 15.33 0.17
N PHE A 242 -4.03 16.06 0.08
CA PHE A 242 -2.74 15.64 0.63
C PHE A 242 -2.62 15.87 2.14
N ARG A 243 -3.61 16.55 2.73
CA ARG A 243 -3.61 16.99 4.13
C ARG A 243 -2.41 17.89 4.38
N ASP A 244 -1.47 17.50 5.24
CA ASP A 244 -0.26 18.26 5.54
C ASP A 244 1.01 17.74 4.82
N ALA A 245 0.91 16.77 3.91
CA ALA A 245 2.04 16.34 3.10
C ALA A 245 2.45 17.45 2.12
N ARG A 246 3.69 17.92 2.24
CA ARG A 246 4.20 19.02 1.38
C ARG A 246 4.41 18.57 -0.05
N SER A 247 4.75 17.30 -0.27
CA SER A 247 4.94 16.68 -1.59
C SER A 247 5.76 17.58 -2.54
N THR A 248 6.97 17.95 -2.12
CA THR A 248 7.82 18.94 -2.81
C THR A 248 9.27 18.51 -2.78
N ASP A 249 9.89 18.39 -3.95
CA ASP A 249 11.32 18.18 -4.08
C ASP A 249 12.03 19.51 -4.39
N VAL A 250 13.24 19.68 -3.86
CA VAL A 250 14.04 20.87 -4.05
C VAL A 250 15.46 20.49 -4.47
N TYR A 251 15.95 21.08 -5.55
CA TYR A 251 17.33 20.97 -6.00
C TYR A 251 17.98 22.34 -6.04
N VAL A 252 19.09 22.50 -5.32
CA VAL A 252 19.89 23.74 -5.38
C VAL A 252 21.06 23.53 -6.32
N VAL A 253 21.12 24.32 -7.39
CA VAL A 253 22.14 24.24 -8.45
C VAL A 253 23.52 24.59 -7.91
N SER A 254 24.52 23.81 -8.26
CA SER A 254 25.92 24.08 -7.87
C SER A 254 26.65 25.01 -8.83
N GLY A 255 26.20 25.07 -10.08
CA GLY A 255 26.91 25.75 -11.19
C GLY A 255 28.05 24.93 -11.78
N ARG A 256 28.23 23.68 -11.33
CA ARG A 256 29.25 22.72 -11.82
C ARG A 256 28.65 21.60 -12.67
N GLU A 257 27.33 21.60 -12.83
CA GLU A 257 26.60 20.58 -13.58
C GLU A 257 26.98 20.63 -15.08
N THR A 258 27.18 19.47 -15.67
CA THR A 258 27.35 19.35 -17.13
C THR A 258 26.03 19.68 -17.85
N LYS A 259 26.11 20.03 -19.14
CA LYS A 259 24.95 20.41 -19.97
C LYS A 259 23.82 19.37 -19.95
N ASP A 260 24.17 18.10 -19.83
CA ASP A 260 23.21 16.99 -19.88
C ASP A 260 22.96 16.36 -18.50
N ALA A 261 23.41 17.03 -17.44
CA ALA A 261 23.20 16.56 -16.08
C ALA A 261 21.70 16.49 -15.76
N THR A 262 21.31 15.42 -15.11
CA THR A 262 19.94 15.20 -14.63
C THR A 262 19.92 14.87 -13.15
N TRP A 263 18.81 15.17 -12.49
CA TRP A 263 18.59 14.79 -11.10
C TRP A 263 17.21 14.19 -10.89
N ALA A 264 17.11 13.25 -9.96
CA ALA A 264 15.90 12.73 -9.38
C ALA A 264 16.12 12.48 -7.88
N PRO A 265 15.10 12.55 -7.02
CA PRO A 265 15.22 12.21 -5.61
C PRO A 265 15.57 10.72 -5.44
N ARG A 266 16.07 10.35 -4.25
CA ARG A 266 16.59 9.00 -4.00
C ARG A 266 15.83 8.24 -2.93
N PHE A 267 15.28 8.93 -1.92
CA PHE A 267 14.75 8.30 -0.71
C PHE A 267 13.30 8.67 -0.39
N ILE A 268 12.56 9.08 -1.42
CA ILE A 268 11.14 9.43 -1.33
C ILE A 268 10.40 8.93 -2.57
N TYR A 269 9.08 9.00 -2.53
CA TYR A 269 8.20 8.91 -3.70
C TYR A 269 6.97 9.79 -3.50
N HIS A 270 6.31 10.14 -4.60
CA HIS A 270 5.07 10.93 -4.63
C HIS A 270 3.98 10.16 -5.37
N GLY A 271 2.70 10.46 -5.07
CA GLY A 271 1.55 10.10 -5.88
C GLY A 271 1.07 11.33 -6.63
N PHE A 272 1.03 11.30 -7.97
CA PHE A 272 0.75 12.49 -8.76
C PHE A 272 0.40 12.20 -10.22
N ARG A 273 -0.30 13.16 -10.84
CA ARG A 273 -0.42 13.32 -12.28
C ARG A 273 0.17 14.67 -12.74
N TYR A 274 0.06 15.70 -11.91
CA TYR A 274 0.49 17.06 -12.24
C TYR A 274 1.70 17.45 -11.42
N VAL A 275 2.59 18.23 -12.05
CA VAL A 275 3.81 18.74 -11.41
C VAL A 275 3.92 20.23 -11.65
N GLU A 276 4.00 21.00 -10.57
CA GLU A 276 4.35 22.43 -10.60
C GLU A 276 5.86 22.57 -10.53
N VAL A 277 6.44 23.23 -11.51
CA VAL A 277 7.87 23.51 -11.59
C VAL A 277 8.10 24.99 -11.39
N SER A 278 8.93 25.37 -10.44
CA SER A 278 9.34 26.77 -10.18
C SER A 278 10.86 26.87 -10.05
N GLY A 279 11.38 28.08 -10.29
CA GLY A 279 12.84 28.31 -10.29
C GLY A 279 13.58 27.67 -11.46
N TYR A 280 12.89 27.29 -12.53
CA TYR A 280 13.45 26.62 -13.70
C TYR A 280 13.36 27.52 -14.95
N PRO A 281 14.48 27.82 -15.61
CA PRO A 281 14.46 28.74 -16.76
C PRO A 281 13.99 28.02 -18.03
N ASN A 282 13.03 28.65 -18.75
CA ASN A 282 12.57 28.18 -20.07
C ASN A 282 12.25 26.68 -20.13
N ALA A 283 11.39 26.21 -19.23
CA ALA A 283 11.03 24.81 -19.11
C ALA A 283 10.33 24.31 -20.38
N LYS A 284 10.74 23.13 -20.85
CA LYS A 284 10.14 22.39 -21.93
C LYS A 284 9.75 20.98 -21.45
N ALA A 285 8.74 20.37 -22.05
CA ALA A 285 8.30 19.01 -21.67
C ALA A 285 9.44 17.97 -21.75
N GLU A 286 10.32 18.08 -22.73
CA GLU A 286 11.48 17.21 -22.94
C GLU A 286 12.57 17.29 -21.84
N ASP A 287 12.50 18.32 -20.98
CA ASP A 287 13.43 18.46 -19.85
C ASP A 287 13.04 17.53 -18.67
N PHE A 288 11.84 16.93 -18.70
CA PHE A 288 11.25 16.18 -17.59
C PHE A 288 10.82 14.78 -18.02
N VAL A 289 11.03 13.81 -17.16
CA VAL A 289 10.55 12.43 -17.32
C VAL A 289 10.04 11.96 -15.96
N ALA A 290 8.78 11.52 -15.90
CA ALA A 290 8.25 10.86 -14.73
C ALA A 290 8.73 9.40 -14.71
N GLU A 291 9.26 8.96 -13.59
CA GLU A 291 9.74 7.60 -13.33
C GLU A 291 8.77 6.89 -12.39
N VAL A 292 8.13 5.81 -12.86
CA VAL A 292 7.19 5.01 -12.08
C VAL A 292 7.99 4.11 -11.14
N VAL A 293 7.71 4.21 -9.84
CA VAL A 293 8.38 3.42 -8.80
C VAL A 293 7.38 2.49 -8.16
N GLU A 294 7.66 1.19 -8.21
CA GLU A 294 6.83 0.14 -7.63
C GLU A 294 7.67 -1.08 -7.25
N ASP A 295 7.11 -1.98 -6.45
CA ASP A 295 7.68 -3.30 -6.27
C ASP A 295 7.69 -4.04 -7.63
N GLU A 296 8.86 -4.57 -8.02
CA GLU A 296 8.96 -5.30 -9.28
C GLU A 296 8.20 -6.62 -9.18
N MET A 297 7.03 -6.66 -9.81
CA MET A 297 6.17 -7.85 -9.88
C MET A 297 5.86 -8.17 -11.33
N GLU A 298 5.78 -9.46 -11.65
CA GLU A 298 5.30 -9.89 -12.95
C GLU A 298 3.81 -9.56 -13.11
N HIS A 299 3.43 -9.06 -14.28
CA HIS A 299 2.04 -8.84 -14.63
C HIS A 299 1.47 -10.15 -15.18
N THR A 300 0.54 -10.75 -14.44
CA THR A 300 0.02 -12.10 -14.73
C THR A 300 -1.28 -12.09 -15.50
N GLY A 301 -2.00 -10.97 -15.52
CA GLY A 301 -3.29 -10.85 -16.18
C GLY A 301 -3.39 -9.69 -17.15
N THR A 302 -4.08 -9.93 -18.26
CA THR A 302 -4.50 -8.90 -19.20
C THR A 302 -6.00 -8.98 -19.43
N PHE A 303 -6.64 -7.84 -19.64
CA PHE A 303 -8.07 -7.76 -19.91
C PHE A 303 -8.32 -6.81 -21.07
N ASN A 304 -9.11 -7.27 -22.03
CA ASN A 304 -9.62 -6.45 -23.12
C ASN A 304 -10.97 -6.99 -23.59
N CYS A 305 -11.93 -6.11 -23.81
CA CYS A 305 -13.26 -6.45 -24.32
C CYS A 305 -13.77 -5.36 -25.28
N SER A 306 -14.95 -5.56 -25.86
CA SER A 306 -15.59 -4.60 -26.78
C SER A 306 -16.11 -3.32 -26.06
N ASP A 307 -16.24 -3.31 -24.76
CA ASP A 307 -16.64 -2.13 -23.99
C ASP A 307 -15.42 -1.33 -23.53
N GLU A 308 -15.22 -0.17 -24.12
CA GLU A 308 -14.08 0.71 -23.83
C GLU A 308 -14.14 1.30 -22.43
N THR A 309 -15.33 1.49 -21.87
CA THR A 309 -15.49 1.97 -20.48
C THR A 309 -14.93 0.93 -19.50
N LEU A 310 -15.27 -0.33 -19.71
CA LEU A 310 -14.78 -1.43 -18.88
C LEU A 310 -13.26 -1.62 -19.03
N ASN A 311 -12.73 -1.52 -20.24
CA ASN A 311 -11.27 -1.55 -20.48
C ASN A 311 -10.55 -0.45 -19.70
N LYS A 312 -11.09 0.77 -19.68
CA LYS A 312 -10.52 1.90 -18.91
C LYS A 312 -10.62 1.68 -17.39
N ILE A 313 -11.72 1.14 -16.90
CA ILE A 313 -11.90 0.81 -15.49
C ILE A 313 -10.83 -0.18 -15.02
N ILE A 314 -10.61 -1.26 -15.77
CA ILE A 314 -9.58 -2.27 -15.44
C ILE A 314 -8.18 -1.65 -15.50
N ARG A 315 -7.90 -0.82 -16.51
CA ARG A 315 -6.63 -0.08 -16.58
C ARG A 315 -6.43 0.85 -15.40
N ASN A 316 -7.47 1.57 -14.99
CA ASN A 316 -7.43 2.44 -13.82
C ASN A 316 -7.19 1.65 -12.53
N ALA A 317 -7.80 0.47 -12.37
CA ALA A 317 -7.55 -0.44 -11.27
C ALA A 317 -6.09 -0.94 -11.25
N PHE A 318 -5.56 -1.34 -12.40
CA PHE A 318 -4.17 -1.75 -12.56
C PHE A 318 -3.20 -0.65 -12.08
N TRP A 319 -3.39 0.60 -12.53
CA TRP A 319 -2.57 1.73 -12.11
C TRP A 319 -2.71 2.07 -10.62
N GLY A 320 -3.91 1.95 -10.07
CA GLY A 320 -4.15 2.13 -8.63
C GLY A 320 -3.40 1.09 -7.79
N ILE A 321 -3.47 -0.18 -8.18
CA ILE A 321 -2.80 -1.28 -7.45
C ILE A 321 -1.28 -1.10 -7.47
N ARG A 322 -0.67 -0.95 -8.66
CA ARG A 322 0.79 -0.79 -8.78
C ARG A 322 1.33 0.43 -8.05
N SER A 323 0.55 1.51 -8.01
CA SER A 323 0.92 2.72 -7.28
C SER A 323 0.97 2.52 -5.77
N ASN A 324 0.29 1.51 -5.24
CA ASN A 324 0.17 1.22 -3.81
C ASN A 324 1.02 0.03 -3.33
N TYR A 325 1.84 -0.57 -4.19
CA TYR A 325 2.84 -1.56 -3.81
C TYR A 325 4.18 -0.87 -3.54
N LYS A 326 4.55 -0.79 -2.24
CA LYS A 326 5.73 -0.06 -1.74
C LYS A 326 6.49 -0.84 -0.67
N GLY A 327 6.84 -2.11 -0.98
CA GLY A 327 7.42 -3.05 -0.03
C GLY A 327 6.41 -3.58 0.99
N MET A 328 5.21 -3.06 0.92
CA MET A 328 3.97 -3.43 1.61
C MET A 328 2.80 -2.82 0.84
N PRO A 329 1.57 -3.35 0.97
CA PRO A 329 0.40 -2.78 0.30
C PRO A 329 -0.11 -1.56 1.09
N VAL A 330 0.13 -0.35 0.59
CA VAL A 330 -0.35 0.89 1.23
C VAL A 330 -1.72 1.31 0.71
N ASP A 331 -2.43 2.12 1.49
CA ASP A 331 -3.76 2.67 1.16
C ASP A 331 -3.71 3.76 0.09
N CYS A 332 -2.65 4.54 0.08
CA CYS A 332 -2.50 5.68 -0.80
C CYS A 332 -1.03 6.05 -1.01
N PRO A 333 -0.65 6.63 -2.19
CA PRO A 333 0.73 7.01 -2.44
C PRO A 333 1.03 8.50 -2.21
N GLN A 334 0.01 9.37 -1.98
CA GLN A 334 0.16 10.82 -2.13
C GLN A 334 0.11 11.63 -0.83
N ARG A 335 -0.75 11.24 0.13
CA ARG A 335 -1.01 12.01 1.36
C ARG A 335 -0.17 11.54 2.54
N ASN A 336 -0.26 12.23 3.67
CA ASN A 336 0.43 11.88 4.91
C ASN A 336 -0.22 10.70 5.67
N GLU A 337 -0.58 9.65 4.95
CA GLU A 337 -1.11 8.38 5.48
C GLU A 337 -0.20 7.24 5.05
N ARG A 338 -0.36 6.71 3.85
CA ARG A 338 0.48 5.66 3.23
C ARG A 338 0.68 4.46 4.16
N GLN A 339 -0.43 3.99 4.75
CA GLN A 339 -0.43 2.90 5.73
C GLN A 339 -0.92 1.60 5.11
N PRO A 340 -0.38 0.46 5.54
CA PRO A 340 -0.83 -0.86 5.10
C PRO A 340 -2.09 -1.28 5.88
N TRP A 341 -3.22 -0.63 5.58
CA TRP A 341 -4.51 -0.95 6.15
C TRP A 341 -4.96 -2.35 5.76
N LEU A 342 -5.37 -3.15 6.75
CA LEU A 342 -5.79 -4.53 6.52
C LEU A 342 -7.10 -4.59 5.75
N GLY A 343 -8.05 -3.71 6.07
CA GLY A 343 -9.35 -3.66 5.43
C GLY A 343 -9.29 -3.56 3.92
N ASP A 344 -8.42 -2.70 3.40
CA ASP A 344 -8.19 -2.52 1.96
C ASP A 344 -7.84 -3.84 1.26
N ARG A 345 -7.11 -4.73 1.92
CA ARG A 345 -6.62 -6.00 1.35
C ARG A 345 -7.51 -7.20 1.68
N THR A 346 -8.30 -7.13 2.74
CA THR A 346 -9.39 -8.09 2.94
C THR A 346 -10.29 -8.14 1.71
N MET A 347 -10.46 -7.00 1.07
CA MET A 347 -11.31 -6.81 -0.10
C MET A 347 -10.58 -7.02 -1.42
N GLY A 348 -9.32 -6.57 -1.52
CA GLY A 348 -8.60 -6.43 -2.80
C GLY A 348 -7.76 -7.65 -3.18
N CYS A 349 -7.23 -8.42 -2.23
CA CYS A 349 -6.15 -9.39 -2.47
C CYS A 349 -6.42 -10.40 -3.61
N TRP A 350 -7.65 -10.86 -3.76
CA TRP A 350 -8.05 -11.79 -4.81
C TRP A 350 -8.04 -11.16 -6.22
N GLY A 351 -8.53 -9.92 -6.34
CA GLY A 351 -8.52 -9.20 -7.62
C GLY A 351 -7.12 -8.80 -8.04
N GLU A 352 -6.30 -8.39 -7.07
CA GLU A 352 -4.91 -8.01 -7.30
C GLU A 352 -4.08 -9.18 -7.82
N SER A 353 -4.26 -10.39 -7.27
CA SER A 353 -3.53 -11.59 -7.68
C SER A 353 -3.86 -12.08 -9.12
N MET A 354 -4.95 -11.55 -9.71
CA MET A 354 -5.27 -11.81 -11.12
C MET A 354 -4.48 -10.92 -12.09
N LEU A 355 -3.91 -9.82 -11.59
CA LEU A 355 -3.18 -8.84 -12.40
C LEU A 355 -1.67 -8.87 -12.14
N PHE A 356 -1.26 -9.30 -10.93
CA PHE A 356 0.13 -9.28 -10.48
C PHE A 356 0.50 -10.59 -9.79
N ASP A 357 1.75 -11.05 -10.01
CA ASP A 357 2.37 -12.05 -9.15
C ASP A 357 2.75 -11.40 -7.81
N ASN A 358 1.76 -11.26 -6.95
CA ASN A 358 1.90 -10.65 -5.65
C ASN A 358 2.23 -11.65 -4.53
N TYR A 359 2.58 -12.90 -4.88
CA TYR A 359 2.84 -13.98 -3.93
C TYR A 359 3.88 -13.59 -2.85
N ALA A 360 5.06 -13.15 -3.28
CA ALA A 360 6.16 -12.86 -2.34
C ALA A 360 5.84 -11.67 -1.42
N MET A 361 5.18 -10.64 -1.94
CA MET A 361 4.76 -9.46 -1.18
C MET A 361 3.70 -9.85 -0.14
N TYR A 362 2.65 -10.60 -0.52
CA TYR A 362 1.63 -11.05 0.44
C TYR A 362 2.16 -12.06 1.45
N THR A 363 3.10 -12.92 1.07
CA THR A 363 3.79 -13.82 2.02
C THR A 363 4.56 -13.02 3.08
N LYS A 364 5.28 -11.97 2.67
CA LYS A 364 5.93 -11.04 3.60
C LYS A 364 4.89 -10.34 4.47
N TRP A 365 3.80 -9.84 3.89
CA TRP A 365 2.81 -9.05 4.60
C TRP A 365 2.00 -9.87 5.62
N THR A 366 1.68 -11.14 5.35
CA THR A 366 1.07 -12.03 6.36
C THR A 366 1.96 -12.21 7.58
N ARG A 367 3.29 -12.22 7.39
CA ARG A 367 4.25 -12.20 8.51
C ARG A 367 4.18 -10.87 9.28
N ASP A 368 4.14 -9.73 8.58
CA ASP A 368 4.03 -8.43 9.22
C ASP A 368 2.77 -8.34 10.10
N ILE A 369 1.64 -8.88 9.63
CA ILE A 369 0.39 -8.93 10.40
C ILE A 369 0.56 -9.79 11.65
N ARG A 370 1.13 -11.01 11.50
CA ARG A 370 1.39 -11.91 12.61
C ARG A 370 2.34 -11.28 13.65
N GLU A 371 3.41 -10.62 13.20
CA GLU A 371 4.38 -9.96 14.07
C GLU A 371 3.78 -8.75 14.81
N ALA A 372 2.73 -8.14 14.27
CA ALA A 372 2.01 -7.04 14.89
C ALA A 372 0.93 -7.49 15.89
N GLN A 373 0.61 -8.79 15.96
CA GLN A 373 -0.40 -9.31 16.89
C GLN A 373 0.02 -9.10 18.35
N ARG A 374 -0.90 -8.67 19.18
CA ARG A 374 -0.71 -8.52 20.63
C ARG A 374 -0.78 -9.87 21.37
N GLU A 375 -0.30 -9.88 22.60
CA GLU A 375 -0.33 -11.06 23.46
C GLU A 375 -1.77 -11.53 23.80
N ASP A 376 -2.72 -10.62 23.86
CA ASP A 376 -4.14 -10.94 24.05
C ASP A 376 -4.81 -11.54 22.81
N GLY A 377 -4.14 -11.53 21.66
CA GLY A 377 -4.65 -12.07 20.40
C GLY A 377 -5.16 -11.02 19.42
N CYS A 378 -5.30 -9.76 19.86
CA CYS A 378 -5.77 -8.70 18.97
C CYS A 378 -4.79 -8.47 17.80
N ILE A 379 -5.33 -8.43 16.58
CA ILE A 379 -4.63 -8.04 15.35
C ILE A 379 -4.93 -6.56 15.07
N PRO A 380 -3.93 -5.75 14.68
CA PRO A 380 -4.15 -4.33 14.41
C PRO A 380 -4.94 -4.10 13.12
N ASP A 381 -5.42 -2.88 12.94
CA ASP A 381 -6.06 -2.44 11.70
C ASP A 381 -5.03 -2.12 10.59
N VAL A 382 -3.76 -1.92 10.98
CA VAL A 382 -2.62 -1.55 10.13
C VAL A 382 -1.43 -2.45 10.47
N ALA A 383 -0.78 -3.08 9.50
CA ALA A 383 0.41 -3.91 9.72
C ALA A 383 1.43 -3.81 8.56
N PRO A 384 2.71 -3.48 8.84
CA PRO A 384 3.30 -3.21 10.16
C PRO A 384 2.56 -2.11 10.92
N ALA A 385 2.49 -2.22 12.25
CA ALA A 385 1.71 -1.32 13.09
C ALA A 385 2.41 0.04 13.28
N TYR A 386 2.70 0.75 12.17
CA TYR A 386 3.25 2.11 12.24
C TYR A 386 2.26 3.09 12.88
N TRP A 387 0.97 2.89 12.62
CA TRP A 387 -0.10 3.50 13.39
C TRP A 387 -0.61 2.47 14.40
N ASN A 388 -0.65 2.87 15.66
CA ASN A 388 -1.03 1.98 16.76
C ASN A 388 -2.56 1.87 16.89
N TYR A 389 -3.20 1.29 15.88
CA TYR A 389 -4.64 1.06 15.84
C TYR A 389 -4.97 -0.41 16.07
N TYR A 390 -5.51 -0.70 17.24
CA TYR A 390 -6.01 -2.00 17.67
C TYR A 390 -7.47 -1.83 18.10
N SER A 391 -8.38 -1.95 17.15
CA SER A 391 -9.78 -1.61 17.37
C SER A 391 -10.67 -2.81 17.68
N ASP A 392 -10.11 -4.03 17.72
CA ASP A 392 -10.86 -5.29 17.81
C ASP A 392 -11.95 -5.41 16.74
N ASN A 393 -11.63 -4.97 15.55
CA ASN A 393 -12.49 -5.13 14.40
C ASN A 393 -12.43 -6.57 13.88
N VAL A 394 -13.43 -7.01 13.13
CA VAL A 394 -13.46 -8.33 12.50
C VAL A 394 -13.04 -8.23 11.04
N THR A 395 -13.61 -7.31 10.31
CA THR A 395 -13.45 -7.21 8.85
C THR A 395 -12.02 -6.87 8.42
N TRP A 396 -11.33 -5.98 9.12
CA TRP A 396 -9.92 -5.63 8.80
C TRP A 396 -8.95 -6.78 9.12
N PRO A 397 -8.91 -7.33 10.35
CA PRO A 397 -8.06 -8.47 10.67
C PRO A 397 -8.32 -9.73 9.85
N ALA A 398 -9.51 -9.91 9.28
CA ALA A 398 -9.82 -10.98 8.35
C ALA A 398 -8.87 -11.01 7.12
N ALA A 399 -8.12 -9.93 6.86
CA ALA A 399 -7.07 -9.90 5.85
C ALA A 399 -6.05 -11.03 6.01
N LEU A 400 -5.71 -11.42 7.26
CA LEU A 400 -4.73 -12.48 7.48
C LEU A 400 -5.20 -13.84 6.98
N PRO A 401 -6.34 -14.40 7.41
CA PRO A 401 -6.82 -15.66 6.85
C PRO A 401 -7.22 -15.56 5.38
N MET A 402 -7.76 -14.41 4.92
CA MET A 402 -8.10 -14.22 3.51
C MET A 402 -6.87 -14.24 2.60
N ALA A 403 -5.79 -13.57 3.00
CA ALA A 403 -4.54 -13.58 2.25
C ALA A 403 -3.90 -14.99 2.25
N CYS A 404 -3.91 -15.70 3.36
CA CYS A 404 -3.44 -17.09 3.41
C CYS A 404 -4.23 -18.02 2.47
N ASP A 405 -5.56 -17.86 2.41
CA ASP A 405 -6.42 -18.61 1.50
C ASP A 405 -6.16 -18.26 0.03
N MET A 406 -5.97 -16.99 -0.28
CA MET A 406 -5.60 -16.52 -1.61
C MET A 406 -4.26 -17.10 -2.06
N LEU A 407 -3.23 -17.05 -1.21
CA LEU A 407 -1.90 -17.60 -1.49
C LEU A 407 -1.96 -19.11 -1.77
N PHE A 408 -2.73 -19.85 -0.99
CA PHE A 408 -2.92 -21.28 -1.25
C PHE A 408 -3.72 -21.54 -2.52
N THR A 409 -4.83 -20.83 -2.74
CA THR A 409 -5.74 -21.13 -3.85
C THR A 409 -5.15 -20.71 -5.20
N ASN A 410 -4.45 -19.57 -5.27
CA ASN A 410 -3.94 -19.03 -6.53
C ASN A 410 -2.50 -19.48 -6.83
N PHE A 411 -1.69 -19.74 -5.80
CA PHE A 411 -0.27 -20.07 -5.97
C PHE A 411 0.10 -21.48 -5.46
N GLY A 412 -0.83 -22.21 -4.84
CA GLY A 412 -0.63 -23.59 -4.37
C GLY A 412 0.24 -23.73 -3.13
N ASP A 413 0.61 -22.63 -2.46
CA ASP A 413 1.50 -22.67 -1.31
C ASP A 413 0.73 -22.69 0.03
N LYS A 414 0.83 -23.80 0.76
CA LYS A 414 0.20 -23.96 2.09
C LYS A 414 1.03 -23.42 3.25
N ARG A 415 2.33 -23.08 3.04
CA ARG A 415 3.20 -22.59 4.12
C ARG A 415 2.66 -21.34 4.81
N PRO A 416 2.09 -20.34 4.11
CA PRO A 416 1.46 -19.20 4.77
C PRO A 416 0.30 -19.59 5.70
N ILE A 417 -0.46 -20.65 5.36
CA ILE A 417 -1.48 -21.20 6.24
C ILE A 417 -0.83 -21.81 7.49
N GLU A 418 0.13 -22.70 7.31
CA GLU A 418 0.82 -23.41 8.40
C GLU A 418 1.49 -22.43 9.38
N GLU A 419 2.18 -21.43 8.84
CA GLU A 419 2.89 -20.42 9.63
C GLU A 419 1.97 -19.47 10.40
N ASN A 420 0.80 -19.14 9.85
CA ASN A 420 -0.09 -18.14 10.44
C ASN A 420 -1.27 -18.75 11.21
N TYR A 421 -1.52 -20.06 11.08
CA TYR A 421 -2.65 -20.71 11.74
C TYR A 421 -2.72 -20.47 13.26
N PRO A 422 -1.61 -20.57 14.02
CA PRO A 422 -1.66 -20.28 15.46
C PRO A 422 -2.08 -18.84 15.78
N ALA A 423 -1.62 -17.88 14.97
CA ALA A 423 -1.97 -16.48 15.15
C ALA A 423 -3.44 -16.21 14.82
N ILE A 424 -3.96 -16.80 13.73
CA ILE A 424 -5.37 -16.70 13.35
C ILE A 424 -6.24 -17.35 14.44
N LYS A 425 -5.88 -18.55 14.91
CA LYS A 425 -6.59 -19.24 16.00
C LYS A 425 -6.68 -18.38 17.25
N LYS A 426 -5.57 -17.74 17.63
CA LYS A 426 -5.50 -16.87 18.80
C LYS A 426 -6.42 -15.64 18.64
N TRP A 427 -6.44 -15.02 17.45
CA TRP A 427 -7.32 -13.91 17.15
C TRP A 427 -8.79 -14.30 17.14
N VAL A 428 -9.14 -15.44 16.54
CA VAL A 428 -10.51 -15.98 16.52
C VAL A 428 -11.00 -16.24 17.95
N SER A 429 -10.13 -16.80 18.81
CA SER A 429 -10.44 -17.04 20.22
C SER A 429 -10.63 -15.72 20.99
N HIS A 430 -9.79 -14.72 20.74
CA HIS A 430 -9.91 -13.37 21.33
C HIS A 430 -11.27 -12.72 20.98
N ILE A 431 -11.65 -12.73 19.70
CA ILE A 431 -12.95 -12.16 19.29
C ILE A 431 -14.11 -12.93 19.91
N ARG A 432 -14.02 -14.25 19.98
CA ARG A 432 -15.04 -15.10 20.63
C ARG A 432 -15.19 -14.77 22.11
N GLU A 433 -14.09 -14.62 22.83
CA GLU A 433 -14.09 -14.37 24.27
C GLU A 433 -14.65 -12.99 24.63
N TYR A 434 -14.27 -11.96 23.89
CA TYR A 434 -14.58 -10.58 24.28
C TYR A 434 -15.81 -9.97 23.58
N TYR A 435 -16.23 -10.52 22.42
CA TYR A 435 -17.24 -9.86 21.57
C TYR A 435 -18.37 -10.76 21.08
N MET A 436 -18.34 -12.05 21.38
CA MET A 436 -19.44 -12.96 21.08
C MET A 436 -20.44 -12.98 22.24
N THR A 437 -21.71 -12.80 21.91
CA THR A 437 -22.81 -12.96 22.87
C THR A 437 -23.11 -14.42 23.17
N GLU A 438 -23.91 -14.68 24.23
CA GLU A 438 -24.42 -16.02 24.51
C GLU A 438 -25.26 -16.60 23.36
N ASP A 439 -25.87 -15.72 22.55
CA ASP A 439 -26.63 -16.07 21.34
C ASP A 439 -25.75 -16.23 20.09
N PHE A 440 -24.45 -16.38 20.23
CA PHE A 440 -23.49 -16.59 19.13
C PHE A 440 -23.43 -15.44 18.08
N ILE A 441 -23.64 -14.20 18.47
CA ILE A 441 -23.54 -13.01 17.62
C ILE A 441 -22.30 -12.20 18.01
N ILE A 442 -21.52 -11.77 17.01
CA ILE A 442 -20.43 -10.82 17.23
C ILE A 442 -21.02 -9.40 17.20
N THR A 443 -20.82 -8.65 18.27
CA THR A 443 -21.50 -7.36 18.47
C THR A 443 -20.72 -6.15 17.95
N LYS A 444 -19.42 -6.32 17.63
CA LYS A 444 -18.55 -5.21 17.31
C LYS A 444 -17.98 -5.30 15.90
N ASP A 445 -18.27 -4.28 15.10
CA ASP A 445 -17.48 -3.88 13.94
C ASP A 445 -17.35 -2.36 13.93
N LYS A 446 -16.13 -1.84 13.92
CA LYS A 446 -15.87 -0.40 14.04
C LYS A 446 -16.13 0.36 12.75
N TYR A 447 -15.78 -0.23 11.63
CA TYR A 447 -15.79 0.46 10.35
C TYR A 447 -17.06 0.20 9.54
N GLY A 448 -17.67 -0.97 9.72
CA GLY A 448 -18.85 -1.37 8.98
C GLY A 448 -18.57 -1.45 7.48
N ASP A 449 -19.58 -1.20 6.67
CA ASP A 449 -19.43 -1.08 5.22
C ASP A 449 -18.88 0.31 4.87
N TRP A 450 -17.56 0.44 4.99
CA TRP A 450 -16.82 1.71 4.87
C TRP A 450 -16.97 2.30 3.47
N CYS A 451 -17.09 3.64 3.37
CA CYS A 451 -17.19 4.38 2.11
C CYS A 451 -18.40 4.00 1.23
N VAL A 452 -19.58 3.77 1.82
CA VAL A 452 -20.82 3.65 1.03
C VAL A 452 -21.02 4.94 0.22
N PRO A 453 -21.16 4.87 -1.12
CA PRO A 453 -21.37 6.05 -1.95
C PRO A 453 -22.67 6.78 -1.57
N PRO A 454 -22.66 8.12 -1.43
CA PRO A 454 -23.89 8.88 -1.28
C PRO A 454 -24.62 9.03 -2.61
N GLU A 455 -25.94 9.14 -2.58
CA GLU A 455 -26.76 9.41 -3.76
C GLU A 455 -26.53 10.83 -4.30
N SER A 456 -26.10 11.74 -3.44
CA SER A 456 -25.68 13.09 -3.81
C SER A 456 -24.49 13.55 -2.99
N LEU A 457 -23.77 14.56 -3.47
CA LEU A 457 -22.59 15.11 -2.80
C LEU A 457 -22.92 15.69 -1.42
N GLU A 458 -24.13 16.21 -1.22
CA GLU A 458 -24.57 16.76 0.06
C GLU A 458 -24.68 15.70 1.15
N LEU A 459 -24.85 14.44 0.77
CA LEU A 459 -25.02 13.31 1.69
C LEU A 459 -23.70 12.65 2.12
N ILE A 460 -22.54 13.12 1.65
CA ILE A 460 -21.24 12.53 1.97
C ILE A 460 -21.01 12.38 3.48
N HIS A 461 -21.44 13.34 4.26
CA HIS A 461 -21.33 13.32 5.72
C HIS A 461 -22.59 12.84 6.43
N SER A 462 -23.57 12.34 5.68
CA SER A 462 -24.81 11.82 6.27
C SER A 462 -24.50 10.64 7.20
N LYS A 463 -25.05 10.70 8.39
CA LYS A 463 -25.02 9.61 9.37
C LYS A 463 -26.33 8.78 9.35
N ASP A 464 -27.12 8.90 8.30
CA ASP A 464 -28.39 8.19 8.17
C ASP A 464 -28.21 6.68 8.37
N PRO A 465 -28.81 6.08 9.40
CA PRO A 465 -28.69 4.65 9.68
C PRO A 465 -29.22 3.77 8.55
N SER A 466 -30.18 4.26 7.75
CA SER A 466 -30.78 3.50 6.64
C SER A 466 -29.77 3.19 5.53
N ARG A 467 -28.70 3.96 5.43
CA ARG A 467 -27.62 3.80 4.43
C ARG A 467 -26.51 2.88 4.89
N LYS A 468 -26.46 2.52 6.16
CA LYS A 468 -25.41 1.70 6.75
C LYS A 468 -25.94 0.32 7.10
N THR A 469 -25.25 -0.70 6.62
CA THR A 469 -25.50 -2.08 7.05
C THR A 469 -25.17 -2.23 8.53
N ASP A 470 -25.98 -3.00 9.25
CA ASP A 470 -25.77 -3.30 10.67
C ASP A 470 -24.36 -3.89 10.91
N GLY A 471 -23.60 -3.27 11.82
CA GLY A 471 -22.24 -3.69 12.15
C GLY A 471 -22.18 -5.09 12.75
N ALA A 472 -23.18 -5.50 13.54
CA ALA A 472 -23.24 -6.85 14.10
C ALA A 472 -23.49 -7.90 13.01
N LEU A 473 -24.30 -7.58 11.99
CA LEU A 473 -24.51 -8.43 10.82
C LEU A 473 -23.17 -8.62 10.07
N ILE A 474 -22.46 -7.53 9.78
CA ILE A 474 -21.18 -7.57 9.07
C ILE A 474 -20.15 -8.37 9.87
N ALA A 475 -19.97 -8.05 11.16
CA ALA A 475 -19.02 -8.73 12.02
C ALA A 475 -19.28 -10.23 12.11
N THR A 476 -20.55 -10.62 12.34
CA THR A 476 -20.92 -12.04 12.47
C THR A 476 -20.76 -12.79 11.14
N ALA A 477 -21.16 -12.17 10.01
CA ALA A 477 -20.99 -12.78 8.69
C ALA A 477 -19.48 -13.00 8.35
N TYR A 478 -18.63 -12.00 8.60
CA TYR A 478 -17.19 -12.15 8.37
C TYR A 478 -16.53 -13.15 9.33
N TYR A 479 -16.94 -13.17 10.59
CA TYR A 479 -16.45 -14.16 11.54
C TYR A 479 -16.83 -15.59 11.10
N LEU A 480 -18.07 -15.80 10.64
CA LEU A 480 -18.51 -17.07 10.02
C LEU A 480 -17.64 -17.45 8.83
N LYS A 481 -17.33 -16.47 7.93
CA LYS A 481 -16.41 -16.71 6.82
C LYS A 481 -15.02 -17.12 7.31
N VAL A 482 -14.52 -16.51 8.37
CA VAL A 482 -13.22 -16.87 8.97
C VAL A 482 -13.29 -18.27 9.57
N LEU A 483 -14.38 -18.68 10.23
CA LEU A 483 -14.55 -20.07 10.73
C LEU A 483 -14.50 -21.09 9.59
N GLN A 484 -15.13 -20.82 8.45
CA GLN A 484 -15.02 -21.66 7.24
C GLN A 484 -13.58 -21.81 6.78
N LEU A 485 -12.80 -20.73 6.81
CA LEU A 485 -11.37 -20.78 6.50
C LEU A 485 -10.59 -21.56 7.55
N MET A 486 -10.88 -21.39 8.84
CA MET A 486 -10.23 -22.13 9.92
C MET A 486 -10.50 -23.62 9.83
N HIS A 487 -11.74 -24.05 9.54
CA HIS A 487 -12.08 -25.43 9.26
C HIS A 487 -11.26 -25.98 8.08
N ARG A 488 -11.21 -25.25 6.97
CA ARG A 488 -10.41 -25.62 5.79
C ARG A 488 -8.91 -25.73 6.13
N PHE A 489 -8.36 -24.76 6.85
CA PHE A 489 -6.94 -24.74 7.22
C PHE A 489 -6.57 -25.88 8.19
N ALA A 490 -7.42 -26.14 9.16
CA ALA A 490 -7.25 -27.26 10.08
C ALA A 490 -7.27 -28.60 9.33
N SER A 491 -8.22 -28.77 8.41
CA SER A 491 -8.34 -29.98 7.57
C SER A 491 -7.12 -30.20 6.69
N LEU A 492 -6.58 -29.13 6.05
CA LEU A 492 -5.36 -29.18 5.22
C LEU A 492 -4.12 -29.59 6.02
N GLN A 493 -4.10 -29.31 7.33
CA GLN A 493 -3.00 -29.63 8.23
C GLN A 493 -3.23 -30.93 9.02
N GLY A 494 -4.39 -31.60 8.85
CA GLY A 494 -4.75 -32.80 9.60
C GLY A 494 -5.10 -32.59 11.07
N LEU A 495 -5.43 -31.34 11.45
CA LEU A 495 -5.82 -30.95 12.82
C LEU A 495 -7.30 -31.25 13.05
N LYS A 496 -7.64 -32.53 13.24
CA LYS A 496 -9.02 -33.01 13.29
C LYS A 496 -9.86 -32.34 14.37
N ALA A 497 -9.35 -32.27 15.61
CA ALA A 497 -10.08 -31.66 16.73
C ALA A 497 -10.43 -30.19 16.47
N ASP A 498 -9.48 -29.44 15.91
CA ASP A 498 -9.72 -28.05 15.52
C ASP A 498 -10.76 -27.95 14.39
N ALA A 499 -10.67 -28.82 13.38
CA ALA A 499 -11.63 -28.81 12.27
C ALA A 499 -13.07 -29.09 12.77
N GLU A 500 -13.25 -30.04 13.66
CA GLU A 500 -14.54 -30.37 14.29
C GLU A 500 -15.05 -29.21 15.15
N GLU A 501 -14.19 -28.54 15.93
CA GLU A 501 -14.55 -27.36 16.74
C GLU A 501 -15.05 -26.20 15.86
N TRP A 502 -14.32 -25.90 14.76
CA TRP A 502 -14.68 -24.78 13.89
C TRP A 502 -15.98 -25.06 13.12
N GLU A 503 -16.19 -26.30 12.68
CA GLU A 503 -17.42 -26.69 11.99
C GLU A 503 -18.64 -26.62 12.92
N ASP A 504 -18.54 -27.13 14.15
CA ASP A 504 -19.61 -27.04 15.14
C ASP A 504 -19.96 -25.60 15.49
N LEU A 505 -18.95 -24.76 15.72
CA LEU A 505 -19.16 -23.35 16.01
C LEU A 505 -19.79 -22.60 14.81
N GLU A 506 -19.34 -22.89 13.57
CA GLU A 506 -19.93 -22.33 12.35
C GLU A 506 -21.42 -22.66 12.25
N HIS A 507 -21.80 -23.93 12.46
CA HIS A 507 -23.21 -24.34 12.40
C HIS A 507 -24.07 -23.58 13.40
N ARG A 508 -23.66 -23.54 14.67
CA ARG A 508 -24.41 -22.81 15.72
C ARG A 508 -24.52 -21.32 15.43
N MET A 509 -23.43 -20.71 15.00
CA MET A 509 -23.45 -19.29 14.64
C MET A 509 -24.28 -18.99 13.40
N LYS A 510 -24.30 -19.88 12.42
CA LYS A 510 -25.12 -19.74 11.21
C LYS A 510 -26.62 -19.77 11.54
N ASP A 511 -27.01 -20.67 12.44
CA ASP A 511 -28.40 -20.73 12.91
C ASP A 511 -28.78 -19.45 13.67
N ALA A 512 -27.92 -18.98 14.57
CA ALA A 512 -28.10 -17.73 15.30
C ALA A 512 -28.16 -16.49 14.37
N PHE A 513 -27.28 -16.45 13.38
CA PHE A 513 -27.23 -15.40 12.36
C PHE A 513 -28.57 -15.31 11.61
N ASN A 514 -29.09 -16.43 11.15
CA ASN A 514 -30.38 -16.48 10.45
C ASN A 514 -31.54 -16.14 11.39
N ALA A 515 -31.55 -16.64 12.62
CA ALA A 515 -32.58 -16.32 13.60
C ALA A 515 -32.67 -14.80 13.90
N ARG A 516 -31.52 -14.12 13.92
CA ARG A 516 -31.44 -12.68 14.23
C ARG A 516 -31.65 -11.77 13.04
N PHE A 517 -31.08 -12.09 11.89
CA PHE A 517 -30.95 -11.13 10.77
C PHE A 517 -31.80 -11.47 9.55
N LEU A 518 -32.29 -12.71 9.38
CA LEU A 518 -33.16 -13.08 8.27
C LEU A 518 -34.60 -12.70 8.57
N HIS A 519 -35.14 -11.84 7.74
CA HIS A 519 -36.57 -11.41 7.80
C HIS A 519 -37.35 -12.13 6.72
N ILE A 520 -38.37 -12.89 7.16
CA ILE A 520 -39.32 -13.61 6.32
C ILE A 520 -40.67 -13.03 6.66
N LYS A 521 -41.08 -11.88 6.10
CA LYS A 521 -42.33 -11.21 6.45
C LYS A 521 -42.95 -10.37 5.35
N GLU A 522 -44.25 -10.35 5.44
CA GLU A 522 -45.13 -9.45 4.76
C GLU A 522 -44.91 -7.99 5.22
N GLY A 523 -44.62 -7.11 4.31
CA GLY A 523 -45.07 -5.73 4.26
C GLY A 523 -44.48 -4.66 5.16
N THR A 524 -43.51 -4.89 6.08
CA THR A 524 -42.96 -3.79 6.90
C THR A 524 -41.44 -3.71 6.87
N SER A 525 -40.91 -2.56 6.40
CA SER A 525 -39.50 -2.25 6.56
C SER A 525 -39.16 -1.97 8.03
N PRO A 526 -38.13 -2.62 8.60
CA PRO A 526 -37.62 -2.24 9.92
C PRO A 526 -36.92 -0.86 9.91
N VAL A 527 -36.71 -0.27 8.73
CA VAL A 527 -36.01 1.01 8.57
C VAL A 527 -36.98 2.04 7.96
N PRO A 528 -37.21 3.19 8.62
CA PRO A 528 -38.04 4.26 8.07
C PRO A 528 -37.48 4.75 6.71
N GLY A 529 -38.37 4.90 5.73
CA GLY A 529 -38.04 5.40 4.39
C GLY A 529 -37.66 4.33 3.37
N HIS A 530 -37.50 3.05 3.74
CA HIS A 530 -37.33 1.95 2.81
C HIS A 530 -38.67 1.36 2.39
N THR A 531 -38.93 1.33 1.08
CA THR A 531 -40.08 0.66 0.52
C THR A 531 -39.80 -0.83 0.40
N LEU A 532 -40.43 -1.65 1.20
CA LEU A 532 -40.44 -3.09 1.02
C LEU A 532 -41.51 -3.49 0.01
N TYR A 533 -41.15 -4.45 -0.84
CA TYR A 533 -42.18 -5.15 -1.61
C TYR A 533 -42.88 -6.14 -0.68
N PRO A 534 -44.20 -6.31 -0.81
CA PRO A 534 -44.92 -7.37 -0.10
C PRO A 534 -44.21 -8.71 -0.31
N ASP A 535 -44.12 -9.50 0.74
CA ASP A 535 -43.51 -10.85 0.74
C ASP A 535 -42.00 -10.93 0.43
N SER A 536 -41.24 -9.86 0.67
CA SER A 536 -39.81 -9.90 0.45
C SER A 536 -39.06 -10.59 1.60
N ILE A 537 -38.03 -11.37 1.21
CA ILE A 537 -37.11 -12.04 2.13
C ILE A 537 -35.79 -11.30 2.05
N PHE A 538 -35.27 -10.84 3.19
CA PHE A 538 -34.07 -10.02 3.23
C PHE A 538 -33.33 -10.14 4.57
N TYR A 539 -32.10 -9.61 4.61
CA TYR A 539 -31.29 -9.55 5.83
C TYR A 539 -31.20 -8.15 6.42
N GLY A 540 -31.18 -8.09 7.74
CA GLY A 540 -30.91 -6.88 8.53
C GLY A 540 -31.80 -5.70 8.14
N ASN A 541 -31.20 -4.57 7.80
CA ASN A 541 -31.90 -3.36 7.35
C ASN A 541 -32.07 -3.28 5.82
N ASN A 542 -32.01 -4.41 5.13
CA ASN A 542 -32.25 -4.54 3.69
C ASN A 542 -31.33 -3.71 2.78
N THR A 543 -30.14 -3.35 3.23
CA THR A 543 -29.12 -2.78 2.31
C THR A 543 -28.64 -3.86 1.34
N VAL A 544 -28.09 -3.44 0.20
CA VAL A 544 -27.52 -4.39 -0.76
C VAL A 544 -26.42 -5.23 -0.10
N THR A 545 -25.55 -4.62 0.70
CA THR A 545 -24.50 -5.32 1.47
C THR A 545 -25.07 -6.34 2.44
N ALA A 546 -26.14 -6.00 3.18
CA ALA A 546 -26.79 -6.91 4.12
C ALA A 546 -27.31 -8.19 3.46
N ASN A 547 -27.71 -8.13 2.19
CA ASN A 547 -28.16 -9.28 1.42
C ASN A 547 -27.04 -10.01 0.69
N ILE A 548 -26.04 -9.29 0.18
CA ILE A 548 -24.93 -9.88 -0.58
C ILE A 548 -23.99 -10.69 0.31
N LEU A 549 -23.64 -10.24 1.51
CA LEU A 549 -22.72 -10.97 2.39
C LEU A 549 -23.21 -12.38 2.75
N PRO A 550 -24.46 -12.59 3.21
CA PRO A 550 -24.97 -13.94 3.48
C PRO A 550 -24.99 -14.83 2.25
N LEU A 551 -25.30 -14.28 1.07
CA LEU A 551 -25.24 -15.02 -0.20
C LEU A 551 -23.80 -15.47 -0.52
N ALA A 552 -22.83 -14.55 -0.39
CA ALA A 552 -21.43 -14.78 -0.70
C ALA A 552 -20.79 -15.82 0.22
N PHE A 553 -21.19 -15.85 1.49
CA PHE A 553 -20.63 -16.75 2.50
C PHE A 553 -21.44 -18.05 2.70
N GLY A 554 -22.49 -18.27 1.90
CA GLY A 554 -23.32 -19.48 1.96
C GLY A 554 -24.13 -19.59 3.25
N LEU A 555 -24.51 -18.47 3.84
CA LEU A 555 -25.26 -18.41 5.10
C LEU A 555 -26.76 -18.53 4.88
N VAL A 556 -27.26 -18.15 3.71
CA VAL A 556 -28.70 -18.16 3.38
C VAL A 556 -29.23 -19.59 3.33
N PRO A 557 -30.35 -19.91 4.01
CA PRO A 557 -31.01 -21.22 3.85
C PRO A 557 -31.38 -21.49 2.38
N LYS A 558 -31.20 -22.73 1.94
CA LYS A 558 -31.31 -23.12 0.51
C LYS A 558 -32.60 -22.68 -0.17
N ASN A 559 -33.72 -22.74 0.54
CA ASN A 559 -35.05 -22.37 0.04
C ASN A 559 -35.26 -20.84 -0.13
N TYR A 560 -34.38 -20.00 0.40
CA TYR A 560 -34.52 -18.52 0.33
C TYR A 560 -33.43 -17.84 -0.51
N ILE A 561 -32.51 -18.59 -1.08
CA ILE A 561 -31.38 -18.06 -1.84
C ILE A 561 -31.85 -17.17 -3.01
N ASN A 562 -32.83 -17.65 -3.79
CA ASN A 562 -33.32 -16.95 -4.96
C ASN A 562 -34.08 -15.67 -4.60
N GLU A 563 -34.85 -15.71 -3.53
CA GLU A 563 -35.64 -14.58 -3.04
C GLU A 563 -34.72 -13.45 -2.51
N VAL A 564 -33.70 -13.81 -1.71
CA VAL A 564 -32.72 -12.86 -1.21
C VAL A 564 -31.92 -12.24 -2.36
N ALA A 565 -31.49 -13.04 -3.34
CA ALA A 565 -30.80 -12.55 -4.54
C ALA A 565 -31.69 -11.62 -5.37
N LYS A 566 -32.98 -12.00 -5.60
CA LYS A 566 -33.97 -11.19 -6.30
C LYS A 566 -34.22 -9.86 -5.58
N ASN A 567 -34.30 -9.88 -4.25
CA ASN A 567 -34.48 -8.67 -3.45
C ASN A 567 -33.28 -7.72 -3.58
N ALA A 568 -32.04 -8.24 -3.53
CA ALA A 568 -30.84 -7.44 -3.76
C ALA A 568 -30.83 -6.82 -5.17
N VAL A 569 -31.15 -7.59 -6.22
CA VAL A 569 -31.26 -7.10 -7.59
C VAL A 569 -32.36 -6.03 -7.74
N THR A 570 -33.51 -6.25 -7.13
CA THR A 570 -34.60 -5.27 -7.15
C THR A 570 -34.17 -3.96 -6.49
N SER A 571 -33.51 -4.02 -5.34
CA SER A 571 -32.96 -2.84 -4.67
C SER A 571 -31.94 -2.09 -5.55
N ILE A 572 -31.04 -2.81 -6.22
CA ILE A 572 -30.08 -2.21 -7.15
C ILE A 572 -30.77 -1.46 -8.28
N ILE A 573 -31.77 -2.09 -8.92
CA ILE A 573 -32.40 -1.53 -10.12
C ILE A 573 -33.37 -0.40 -9.76
N THR A 574 -34.21 -0.61 -8.75
CA THR A 574 -35.33 0.32 -8.46
C THR A 574 -34.91 1.41 -7.48
N THR A 575 -34.37 1.05 -6.32
CA THR A 575 -34.01 1.99 -5.27
C THR A 575 -32.74 2.75 -5.62
N ASN A 576 -31.70 2.03 -6.06
CA ASN A 576 -30.38 2.59 -6.36
C ASN A 576 -30.20 2.94 -7.86
N LYS A 577 -31.25 2.77 -8.68
CA LYS A 577 -31.27 3.17 -10.12
C LYS A 577 -30.05 2.67 -10.91
N GLY A 578 -29.59 1.45 -10.64
CA GLY A 578 -28.44 0.85 -11.29
C GLY A 578 -27.09 1.42 -10.85
N HIS A 579 -26.99 2.02 -9.66
CA HIS A 579 -25.75 2.51 -9.09
C HIS A 579 -25.25 1.63 -7.94
N ILE A 580 -23.93 1.73 -7.66
CA ILE A 580 -23.30 1.07 -6.53
C ILE A 580 -23.77 1.76 -5.24
N SER A 581 -24.34 0.98 -4.33
CA SER A 581 -24.79 1.42 -3.01
C SER A 581 -24.15 0.64 -1.87
N THR A 582 -23.13 -0.15 -2.18
CA THR A 582 -22.29 -0.85 -1.20
C THR A 582 -21.01 -0.06 -0.94
N GLY A 583 -20.52 -0.12 0.28
CA GLY A 583 -19.16 0.29 0.60
C GLY A 583 -18.14 -0.78 0.20
N VAL A 584 -16.93 -0.60 0.71
CA VAL A 584 -15.79 -1.48 0.37
C VAL A 584 -15.99 -2.93 0.80
N ILE A 585 -16.74 -3.17 1.88
CA ILE A 585 -17.03 -4.52 2.37
C ILE A 585 -18.00 -5.26 1.46
N GLY A 586 -19.05 -4.58 1.00
CA GLY A 586 -20.07 -5.18 0.14
C GLY A 586 -19.62 -5.31 -1.31
N VAL A 587 -18.90 -4.31 -1.84
CA VAL A 587 -18.52 -4.25 -3.27
C VAL A 587 -17.63 -5.42 -3.70
N GLN A 588 -16.77 -5.90 -2.82
CA GLN A 588 -15.91 -7.07 -3.07
C GLN A 588 -16.71 -8.29 -3.55
N TRP A 589 -17.87 -8.52 -2.96
CA TRP A 589 -18.70 -9.69 -3.21
C TRP A 589 -19.81 -9.43 -4.22
N LEU A 590 -20.19 -8.17 -4.41
CA LEU A 590 -21.35 -7.74 -5.18
C LEU A 590 -21.36 -8.30 -6.60
N LEU A 591 -20.38 -7.94 -7.42
CA LEU A 591 -20.36 -8.35 -8.83
C LEU A 591 -20.19 -9.87 -8.98
N ARG A 592 -19.41 -10.47 -8.09
CA ARG A 592 -19.17 -11.93 -8.09
C ARG A 592 -20.45 -12.71 -7.77
N GLU A 593 -21.20 -12.30 -6.76
CA GLU A 593 -22.44 -12.99 -6.37
C GLU A 593 -23.55 -12.75 -7.38
N LEU A 594 -23.70 -11.54 -7.90
CA LEU A 594 -24.64 -11.27 -8.97
C LEU A 594 -24.38 -12.18 -10.18
N SER A 595 -23.13 -12.26 -10.64
CA SER A 595 -22.76 -13.12 -11.76
C SER A 595 -22.98 -14.61 -11.47
N ARG A 596 -22.58 -15.08 -10.28
CA ARG A 596 -22.75 -16.47 -9.84
C ARG A 596 -24.23 -16.89 -9.74
N ARG A 597 -25.11 -15.94 -9.44
CA ARG A 597 -26.57 -16.16 -9.30
C ARG A 597 -27.35 -15.93 -10.61
N GLY A 598 -26.67 -15.76 -11.75
CA GLY A 598 -27.31 -15.58 -13.04
C GLY A 598 -27.71 -14.14 -13.38
N HIS A 599 -27.27 -13.16 -12.58
CA HIS A 599 -27.52 -11.73 -12.76
C HIS A 599 -26.30 -10.98 -13.31
N ALA A 600 -25.54 -11.61 -14.22
CA ALA A 600 -24.35 -11.02 -14.84
C ALA A 600 -24.66 -9.71 -15.58
N ASN A 601 -25.86 -9.57 -16.14
CA ASN A 601 -26.32 -8.33 -16.77
C ASN A 601 -26.43 -7.16 -15.79
N VAL A 602 -26.82 -7.43 -14.54
CA VAL A 602 -26.88 -6.40 -13.48
C VAL A 602 -25.48 -6.05 -13.01
N ALA A 603 -24.59 -7.03 -12.87
CA ALA A 603 -23.18 -6.80 -12.57
C ALA A 603 -22.51 -5.94 -13.66
N TYR A 604 -22.80 -6.22 -14.94
CA TYR A 604 -22.30 -5.44 -16.07
C TYR A 604 -22.86 -4.01 -16.04
N LEU A 605 -24.15 -3.83 -15.79
CA LEU A 605 -24.78 -2.51 -15.65
C LEU A 605 -24.07 -1.67 -14.56
N LEU A 606 -23.85 -2.25 -13.39
CA LEU A 606 -23.15 -1.57 -12.28
C LEU A 606 -21.71 -1.17 -12.67
N ALA A 607 -21.00 -2.06 -13.35
CA ALA A 607 -19.61 -1.81 -13.75
C ALA A 607 -19.49 -0.71 -14.80
N THR A 608 -20.44 -0.63 -15.76
CA THR A 608 -20.37 0.26 -16.92
C THR A 608 -21.21 1.53 -16.81
N ASN A 609 -21.99 1.70 -15.73
CA ASN A 609 -22.77 2.91 -15.51
C ASN A 609 -21.86 4.15 -15.53
N LYS A 610 -22.26 5.19 -16.27
CA LYS A 610 -21.48 6.42 -16.49
C LYS A 610 -21.94 7.61 -15.64
N THR A 611 -22.99 7.42 -14.85
CA THR A 611 -23.52 8.47 -13.98
C THR A 611 -23.11 8.24 -12.52
N TYR A 612 -23.05 9.30 -11.73
CA TYR A 612 -22.63 9.26 -10.32
C TYR A 612 -23.67 8.53 -9.44
N PRO A 613 -23.23 7.68 -8.50
CA PRO A 613 -21.87 7.21 -8.25
C PRO A 613 -21.55 5.93 -9.05
N SER A 614 -20.46 5.91 -9.79
CA SER A 614 -20.02 4.72 -10.53
C SER A 614 -18.54 4.82 -10.97
N TRP A 615 -17.92 3.71 -11.32
CA TRP A 615 -16.58 3.69 -11.93
C TRP A 615 -16.57 4.31 -13.32
N GLY A 616 -17.63 4.09 -14.12
CA GLY A 616 -17.78 4.74 -15.43
C GLY A 616 -17.84 6.25 -15.34
N TYR A 617 -18.47 6.81 -14.29
CA TYR A 617 -18.42 8.24 -14.02
C TYR A 617 -16.99 8.76 -13.80
N MET A 618 -16.16 8.01 -13.07
CA MET A 618 -14.74 8.36 -12.90
C MET A 618 -14.02 8.43 -14.26
N VAL A 619 -14.29 7.46 -15.14
CA VAL A 619 -13.73 7.43 -16.51
C VAL A 619 -14.19 8.64 -17.31
N GLU A 620 -15.49 8.98 -17.30
CA GLU A 620 -16.03 10.15 -18.01
C GLU A 620 -15.43 11.48 -17.49
N LYS A 621 -15.02 11.52 -16.22
CA LYS A 621 -14.32 12.66 -15.62
C LYS A 621 -12.80 12.64 -15.84
N GLY A 622 -12.29 11.73 -16.65
CA GLY A 622 -10.88 11.66 -17.02
C GLY A 622 -9.96 11.01 -15.99
N ALA A 623 -10.51 10.19 -15.10
CA ALA A 623 -9.71 9.40 -14.16
C ALA A 623 -8.77 8.45 -14.90
N THR A 624 -7.55 8.34 -14.41
CA THR A 624 -6.51 7.40 -14.87
C THR A 624 -6.12 6.39 -13.79
N THR A 625 -6.74 6.47 -12.61
CA THR A 625 -6.76 5.48 -11.53
C THR A 625 -8.17 5.38 -10.99
N ILE A 626 -8.50 4.32 -10.25
CA ILE A 626 -9.76 4.27 -9.47
C ILE A 626 -9.65 5.29 -8.33
N TRP A 627 -10.67 6.13 -8.20
CA TRP A 627 -10.74 7.12 -7.13
C TRP A 627 -11.27 6.48 -5.85
N GLU A 628 -10.68 6.85 -4.74
CA GLU A 628 -11.23 6.54 -3.43
C GLU A 628 -12.48 7.41 -3.18
N LEU A 629 -13.53 6.83 -2.66
CA LEU A 629 -14.79 7.53 -2.35
C LEU A 629 -14.72 8.40 -1.08
N SER A 630 -13.55 8.56 -0.50
CA SER A 630 -13.35 9.48 0.61
C SER A 630 -13.12 10.92 0.11
N LEU A 631 -13.06 11.87 1.01
CA LEU A 631 -12.97 13.33 0.88
C LEU A 631 -12.42 13.96 -0.42
N ILE A 632 -11.76 13.21 -1.30
CA ILE A 632 -11.12 13.71 -2.53
C ILE A 632 -12.15 14.04 -3.61
N HIS A 633 -13.26 13.32 -3.66
CA HIS A 633 -14.30 13.48 -4.71
C HIS A 633 -15.32 14.56 -4.38
N ILE A 634 -15.19 15.19 -3.22
CA ILE A 634 -16.03 16.29 -2.78
C ILE A 634 -15.75 17.56 -3.56
N SER A 635 -14.60 17.66 -4.16
CA SER A 635 -14.22 18.80 -4.99
C SER A 635 -14.23 18.40 -6.47
N GLU A 636 -15.41 18.29 -7.08
CA GLU A 636 -15.46 18.66 -8.49
C GLU A 636 -14.78 20.03 -8.65
N PRO A 637 -13.95 20.21 -9.69
CA PRO A 637 -13.32 21.51 -9.95
C PRO A 637 -14.32 22.67 -10.11
N THR A 638 -15.61 22.39 -10.15
CA THR A 638 -16.68 23.32 -10.53
C THR A 638 -17.61 23.79 -9.40
N ARG A 639 -17.41 23.42 -8.13
CA ARG A 639 -18.25 23.97 -7.06
C ARG A 639 -17.43 24.43 -5.84
N ARG A 640 -17.64 25.71 -5.51
CA ARG A 640 -17.12 26.39 -4.33
C ARG A 640 -17.35 25.55 -3.07
N SER A 641 -16.25 25.29 -2.39
CA SER A 641 -16.23 24.75 -1.04
C SER A 641 -16.99 25.67 -0.09
N TYR A 642 -18.00 25.18 0.57
CA TYR A 642 -18.35 25.70 1.89
C TYR A 642 -17.81 24.73 2.94
N ILE A 643 -16.81 25.26 3.69
CA ILE A 643 -16.23 24.91 5.02
C ILE A 643 -16.17 23.44 5.40
#